data_d867f3659644be3bef4a8afdb71e7106
#
_entry.id   d867f3659644be3bef4a8afdb71e7106
#
_cell.length_a   1.000
_cell.length_b   1.000
_cell.length_c   1.000
_cell.angle_alpha   90.00
_cell.angle_beta   90.00
_cell.angle_gamma   90.00
#
_symmetry.space_group_name_H-M   'P 1'
#
loop_
_entity.id
_entity.type
_entity.pdbx_description
1 polymer ?
#
loop_
_entity_poly.entity_id
_entity_poly.type
_entity_poly.pdbx_seq_one_letter_code
_entity_poly.pdbx_strand_id
1 'polypeptide(L)'
;MGSRIAVVSLAFVVVGALAAPTAGAHDEVSSAAGHAAEDAVVHTVAQERALDAHTRVVTSADSKAAAAAVAGAPQDGGQWGPVVDWPVVGVHVALLPNGKVLAYDSVGDNATESYPVQDHTRATVWDPATGSQTPVNVDTGFNVFCSGLAHLVDGRLFLAGGNKDQALNGIVQTHLFDPSTNTWSLGPNMAAGRWYPSVTPLRNGEMLITSGRVDTPEVRTLSGALRTLSTASLSLPLYPWMDVAPDGRAFYSGPDQTLRALDTTGTGTWQTLGQRDSINRDYGGHAIYDVGKTLVAGGGPSTTDARVVDFNSATPKVTATAPMASGRRQHNLTVLADGSVLATGGNSSGAGLVDLNAGVYPAERWNPATGQWSTLAAMQITRQYHSTALLLADGRVLSSGGGICGTCDQVGYLAKNAEIFSPPYLYAPDGTLAPRPAIDSAPAATTYGAQFSVATADPASIRKVALVRLGAVTHSDNMEQRYIPLAVTPGTSSLTATAPANANIAPPGIYMLFLVDANGVPSVARMVSLNGNSPPTVTLTQPASGATFTAPATVNLTANAADSDGSITKVEFFTGATRLGEDTTAPYSYTWSGVTAGTYTVTARATDQLGFTTTSAPVTITVNATTNTPPTAAITAPADGAVFAWKPTVTVSASASDADGSVAKVEFRDGTTVLGQDATTPYSYTWRNVPSGTHVLTVVATDNAGAATTGSPATITVRPKR
;
A
#
# COMPACT_ATOMS: atom_id res chain seq x y z
N MET A 1 -28.88 78.54 6.57
CA MET A 1 -27.90 78.60 7.67
C MET A 1 -27.75 77.17 8.17
N GLY A 2 -26.73 76.51 7.73
CA GLY A 2 -26.46 75.12 8.16
C GLY A 2 -25.02 74.80 7.82
N SER A 3 -24.19 74.72 8.84
CA SER A 3 -22.75 74.51 8.76
C SER A 3 -22.48 73.01 8.54
N ARG A 4 -21.74 72.71 7.48
CA ARG A 4 -21.18 71.34 7.27
C ARG A 4 -19.78 71.31 7.89
N ILE A 5 -19.52 70.39 8.77
CA ILE A 5 -18.20 70.10 9.30
C ILE A 5 -17.60 69.01 8.39
N ALA A 6 -16.49 69.32 7.75
CA ALA A 6 -15.67 68.40 7.00
C ALA A 6 -14.60 67.80 7.94
N VAL A 7 -14.53 66.48 8.02
CA VAL A 7 -13.44 65.77 8.69
C VAL A 7 -12.34 65.53 7.65
N VAL A 8 -11.17 66.14 7.87
CA VAL A 8 -9.95 65.93 7.08
C VAL A 8 -9.14 64.85 7.74
N SER A 9 -8.99 63.71 7.04
CA SER A 9 -8.04 62.66 7.44
C SER A 9 -6.65 63.03 6.96
N LEU A 10 -5.73 63.20 7.89
CA LEU A 10 -4.31 63.43 7.63
C LEU A 10 -3.63 62.08 7.40
N ALA A 11 -3.16 61.84 6.18
CA ALA A 11 -2.26 60.72 5.88
C ALA A 11 -0.82 61.20 6.12
N PHE A 12 -0.11 60.59 7.05
CA PHE A 12 1.33 60.76 7.20
C PHE A 12 2.07 59.92 6.18
N VAL A 13 2.70 60.55 5.19
CA VAL A 13 3.69 59.91 4.32
C VAL A 13 5.05 60.10 4.99
N VAL A 14 5.65 59.03 5.45
CA VAL A 14 7.07 59.02 5.83
C VAL A 14 7.88 58.59 4.62
N VAL A 15 8.56 59.55 4.00
CA VAL A 15 9.57 59.31 2.98
C VAL A 15 10.89 59.00 3.69
N GLY A 16 11.25 57.72 3.78
CA GLY A 16 12.59 57.30 4.16
C GLY A 16 13.40 56.96 2.91
N ALA A 17 14.44 57.79 2.64
CA ALA A 17 15.40 57.48 1.58
C ALA A 17 16.22 56.23 2.01
N LEU A 18 16.13 55.17 1.27
CA LEU A 18 17.00 53.99 1.41
C LEU A 18 17.96 53.96 0.23
N ALA A 19 19.24 53.96 0.57
CA ALA A 19 20.35 53.74 -0.35
C ALA A 19 20.28 52.35 -0.94
N ALA A 20 20.61 52.19 -2.21
CA ALA A 20 20.66 50.89 -2.88
C ALA A 20 21.74 50.01 -2.27
N PRO A 21 21.45 48.76 -1.91
CA PRO A 21 22.46 47.78 -1.59
C PRO A 21 22.93 47.08 -2.86
N THR A 22 24.24 46.83 -2.88
CA THR A 22 24.97 46.07 -3.88
C THR A 22 24.44 44.61 -3.97
N ALA A 23 24.40 44.10 -5.20
CA ALA A 23 23.97 42.73 -5.51
C ALA A 23 24.81 41.68 -4.79
N GLY A 24 24.13 40.80 -4.04
CA GLY A 24 24.74 39.62 -3.41
C GLY A 24 24.03 39.20 -2.15
N ALA A 25 23.11 38.27 -2.27
CA ALA A 25 22.31 37.57 -1.29
C ALA A 25 20.83 37.93 -1.38
N HIS A 26 20.09 37.21 -2.19
CA HIS A 26 18.64 37.34 -2.31
C HIS A 26 17.90 36.05 -1.94
N ASP A 27 17.12 36.23 -0.91
CA ASP A 27 15.71 35.86 -0.79
C ASP A 27 15.39 34.37 -0.84
N GLU A 28 15.79 33.66 0.22
CA GLU A 28 15.31 32.28 0.50
C GLU A 28 14.43 32.19 1.75
N VAL A 29 13.60 33.19 2.02
CA VAL A 29 12.63 33.16 3.15
C VAL A 29 11.19 33.03 2.65
N SER A 30 10.97 32.47 1.44
CA SER A 30 9.68 32.72 0.83
C SER A 30 8.63 31.62 0.94
N SER A 31 8.93 30.32 1.06
CA SER A 31 7.84 29.34 0.95
C SER A 31 7.20 28.92 2.28
N ALA A 32 7.97 28.72 3.35
CA ALA A 32 7.38 28.42 4.65
C ALA A 32 6.80 29.66 5.35
N ALA A 33 7.43 30.83 5.14
CA ALA A 33 6.88 32.11 5.57
C ALA A 33 5.70 32.55 4.70
N GLY A 34 5.63 32.14 3.42
CA GLY A 34 4.53 32.39 2.52
C GLY A 34 3.25 31.70 2.98
N HIS A 35 3.31 30.43 3.34
CA HIS A 35 2.12 29.72 3.85
C HIS A 35 1.66 30.25 5.20
N ALA A 36 2.58 30.52 6.13
CA ALA A 36 2.22 31.13 7.42
C ALA A 36 1.75 32.57 7.27
N ALA A 37 2.26 33.33 6.29
CA ALA A 37 1.81 34.70 6.00
C ALA A 37 0.50 34.73 5.20
N GLU A 38 0.28 33.74 4.29
CA GLU A 38 -1.00 33.56 3.60
C GLU A 38 -2.10 33.11 4.58
N ASP A 39 -1.81 32.21 5.52
CA ASP A 39 -2.75 31.86 6.59
C ASP A 39 -3.06 33.06 7.50
N ALA A 40 -2.09 33.92 7.83
CA ALA A 40 -2.29 35.11 8.63
C ALA A 40 -3.04 36.22 7.88
N VAL A 41 -2.77 36.39 6.58
CA VAL A 41 -3.49 37.39 5.72
C VAL A 41 -4.92 36.89 5.44
N VAL A 42 -5.11 35.57 5.30
CA VAL A 42 -6.42 34.98 5.11
C VAL A 42 -7.26 35.08 6.38
N HIS A 43 -6.68 35.01 7.58
CA HIS A 43 -7.39 35.28 8.84
C HIS A 43 -7.99 36.66 8.92
N THR A 44 -7.29 37.68 8.42
CA THR A 44 -7.79 39.07 8.44
C THR A 44 -8.83 39.35 7.34
N VAL A 45 -8.62 38.84 6.14
CA VAL A 45 -9.55 39.04 5.00
C VAL A 45 -10.80 38.13 5.15
N ALA A 46 -10.69 36.95 5.73
CA ALA A 46 -11.84 36.08 6.01
C ALA A 46 -12.73 36.65 7.12
N GLN A 47 -12.16 37.30 8.13
CA GLN A 47 -12.95 38.00 9.17
C GLN A 47 -13.78 39.16 8.60
N GLU A 48 -13.24 39.94 7.65
CA GLU A 48 -13.99 40.98 6.99
C GLU A 48 -15.05 40.46 6.03
N ARG A 49 -14.80 39.34 5.33
CA ARG A 49 -15.76 38.70 4.41
C ARG A 49 -16.82 37.85 5.10
N ALA A 50 -16.53 37.27 6.27
CA ALA A 50 -17.53 36.57 7.08
C ALA A 50 -18.64 37.51 7.56
N LEU A 51 -18.35 38.80 7.73
CA LEU A 51 -19.36 39.84 8.03
C LEU A 51 -20.28 40.11 6.82
N ASP A 52 -19.76 40.00 5.59
CA ASP A 52 -20.51 40.20 4.35
C ASP A 52 -21.23 38.93 3.84
N ALA A 53 -20.73 37.74 4.18
CA ALA A 53 -21.28 36.46 3.74
C ALA A 53 -22.62 36.09 4.39
N HIS A 54 -23.04 36.77 5.44
CA HIS A 54 -24.37 36.57 6.05
C HIS A 54 -25.52 37.04 5.16
N THR A 55 -25.24 37.65 4.00
CA THR A 55 -26.28 38.20 3.12
C THR A 55 -26.40 37.52 1.74
N ARG A 56 -25.58 36.49 1.44
CA ARG A 56 -25.70 35.72 0.18
C ARG A 56 -25.59 34.23 0.43
N VAL A 57 -26.73 33.62 0.70
CA VAL A 57 -26.91 32.17 0.49
C VAL A 57 -26.88 31.94 -1.02
N VAL A 58 -25.72 31.49 -1.54
CA VAL A 58 -25.65 30.93 -2.90
C VAL A 58 -26.45 29.64 -2.86
N THR A 59 -27.64 29.68 -3.41
CA THR A 59 -28.51 28.50 -3.46
C THR A 59 -27.87 27.44 -4.38
N SER A 60 -27.98 26.17 -4.03
CA SER A 60 -27.58 25.02 -4.86
C SER A 60 -28.20 25.04 -6.27
N ALA A 61 -29.12 25.92 -6.56
CA ALA A 61 -29.74 26.16 -7.86
C ALA A 61 -28.83 26.94 -8.83
N ASP A 62 -28.02 27.90 -8.33
CA ASP A 62 -27.14 28.71 -9.19
C ASP A 62 -25.92 27.92 -9.65
N SER A 63 -25.40 27.02 -8.78
CA SER A 63 -24.31 26.08 -9.13
C SER A 63 -24.76 24.98 -10.09
N LYS A 64 -26.02 24.49 -9.99
CA LYS A 64 -26.61 23.54 -10.94
C LYS A 64 -26.87 24.15 -12.32
N ALA A 65 -27.21 25.43 -12.40
CA ALA A 65 -27.46 26.09 -13.68
C ALA A 65 -26.16 26.32 -14.46
N ALA A 66 -25.05 26.67 -13.79
CA ALA A 66 -23.72 26.79 -14.42
C ALA A 66 -23.18 25.43 -14.88
N ALA A 67 -23.38 24.37 -14.07
CA ALA A 67 -22.99 23.01 -14.43
C ALA A 67 -23.83 22.43 -15.59
N ALA A 68 -25.13 22.74 -15.66
CA ALA A 68 -26.00 22.29 -16.75
C ALA A 68 -25.70 22.99 -18.10
N ALA A 69 -25.14 24.20 -18.08
CA ALA A 69 -24.83 24.97 -19.30
C ALA A 69 -23.58 24.44 -20.06
N VAL A 70 -22.76 23.56 -19.46
CA VAL A 70 -21.54 22.97 -20.06
C VAL A 70 -21.69 21.45 -20.26
N ALA A 71 -22.84 20.86 -19.97
CA ALA A 71 -23.12 19.46 -20.23
C ALA A 71 -23.33 19.25 -21.75
N GLY A 72 -22.22 19.10 -22.49
CA GLY A 72 -22.22 18.56 -23.84
C GLY A 72 -22.65 17.10 -23.84
N ALA A 73 -22.91 16.54 -25.03
CA ALA A 73 -23.12 15.10 -25.15
C ALA A 73 -21.90 14.32 -24.62
N PRO A 74 -22.06 13.13 -24.02
CA PRO A 74 -20.97 12.40 -23.36
C PRO A 74 -19.77 12.12 -24.26
N GLN A 75 -19.97 11.93 -25.55
CA GLN A 75 -18.90 11.73 -26.54
C GLN A 75 -18.04 12.97 -26.78
N ASP A 76 -18.55 14.16 -26.47
CA ASP A 76 -17.85 15.44 -26.67
C ASP A 76 -17.26 15.97 -25.34
N GLY A 77 -18.05 15.94 -24.27
CA GLY A 77 -17.73 16.51 -22.97
C GLY A 77 -17.30 15.50 -21.89
N GLY A 78 -17.49 14.21 -22.11
CA GLY A 78 -17.45 13.23 -21.04
C GLY A 78 -18.66 13.35 -20.10
N GLN A 79 -18.65 12.60 -19.02
CA GLN A 79 -19.76 12.59 -18.06
C GLN A 79 -19.24 12.40 -16.63
N TRP A 80 -19.76 13.20 -15.71
CA TRP A 80 -19.60 12.99 -14.28
C TRP A 80 -20.68 12.02 -13.76
N GLY A 81 -20.26 11.07 -12.92
CA GLY A 81 -21.16 10.21 -12.16
C GLY A 81 -21.80 10.95 -10.98
N PRO A 82 -22.64 10.25 -10.20
CA PRO A 82 -23.19 10.82 -8.97
C PRO A 82 -22.10 11.12 -7.95
N VAL A 83 -22.38 12.09 -7.07
CA VAL A 83 -21.58 12.32 -5.86
C VAL A 83 -21.75 11.12 -4.93
N VAL A 84 -20.65 10.54 -4.48
CA VAL A 84 -20.62 9.39 -3.56
C VAL A 84 -19.99 9.82 -2.24
N ASP A 85 -20.70 9.62 -1.15
CA ASP A 85 -20.21 9.94 0.19
C ASP A 85 -19.06 9.03 0.60
N TRP A 86 -18.05 9.61 1.23
CA TRP A 86 -16.87 8.93 1.73
C TRP A 86 -16.73 9.13 3.26
N PRO A 87 -16.16 8.14 3.99
CA PRO A 87 -15.94 8.27 5.43
C PRO A 87 -14.83 9.27 5.79
N VAL A 88 -13.95 9.57 4.82
CA VAL A 88 -12.80 10.49 4.97
C VAL A 88 -12.81 11.53 3.85
N VAL A 89 -12.10 12.63 4.05
CA VAL A 89 -11.77 13.56 2.96
C VAL A 89 -10.60 12.96 2.19
N GLY A 90 -10.73 12.79 0.88
CA GLY A 90 -9.65 12.24 0.04
C GLY A 90 -8.50 13.24 -0.14
N VAL A 91 -7.82 13.64 0.93
CA VAL A 91 -6.66 14.56 0.89
C VAL A 91 -5.45 13.87 0.28
N HIS A 92 -5.31 12.60 0.59
CA HIS A 92 -4.29 11.72 0.02
C HIS A 92 -4.99 10.52 -0.59
N VAL A 93 -4.68 10.20 -1.84
CA VAL A 93 -5.23 9.03 -2.52
C VAL A 93 -4.15 8.31 -3.32
N ALA A 94 -4.21 6.98 -3.36
CA ALA A 94 -3.31 6.16 -4.17
C ALA A 94 -4.06 5.00 -4.81
N LEU A 95 -3.81 4.75 -6.10
CA LEU A 95 -4.30 3.56 -6.78
C LEU A 95 -3.45 2.36 -6.37
N LEU A 96 -4.07 1.36 -5.78
CA LEU A 96 -3.39 0.16 -5.33
C LEU A 96 -3.22 -0.88 -6.46
N PRO A 97 -2.22 -1.78 -6.38
CA PRO A 97 -1.99 -2.82 -7.39
C PRO A 97 -3.19 -3.75 -7.65
N ASN A 98 -4.10 -3.87 -6.68
CA ASN A 98 -5.34 -4.66 -6.79
C ASN A 98 -6.51 -3.87 -7.42
N GLY A 99 -6.26 -2.65 -7.92
CA GLY A 99 -7.26 -1.78 -8.54
C GLY A 99 -8.15 -1.00 -7.56
N LYS A 100 -7.96 -1.18 -6.25
CA LYS A 100 -8.63 -0.39 -5.21
C LYS A 100 -7.91 0.92 -4.96
N VAL A 101 -8.51 1.81 -4.19
CA VAL A 101 -7.95 3.13 -3.86
C VAL A 101 -7.82 3.26 -2.36
N LEU A 102 -6.60 3.50 -1.87
CA LEU A 102 -6.38 4.00 -0.52
C LEU A 102 -6.70 5.48 -0.49
N ALA A 103 -7.47 5.92 0.50
CA ALA A 103 -7.71 7.32 0.80
C ALA A 103 -7.51 7.58 2.30
N TYR A 104 -6.88 8.71 2.64
CA TYR A 104 -6.74 9.12 4.03
C TYR A 104 -6.74 10.64 4.18
N ASP A 105 -7.07 11.12 5.38
CA ASP A 105 -7.10 12.53 5.73
C ASP A 105 -6.28 12.85 6.98
N SER A 106 -6.92 13.22 8.07
CA SER A 106 -6.30 13.63 9.33
C SER A 106 -6.96 12.93 10.52
N VAL A 107 -6.74 13.45 11.71
CA VAL A 107 -7.32 12.93 12.95
C VAL A 107 -8.84 13.24 13.10
N GLY A 108 -9.36 14.18 12.32
CA GLY A 108 -10.77 14.60 12.40
C GLY A 108 -11.21 15.46 11.22
N ASP A 109 -12.40 16.04 11.31
CA ASP A 109 -13.05 16.76 10.20
C ASP A 109 -12.64 18.25 10.12
N ASN A 110 -12.07 18.80 11.19
CA ASN A 110 -11.61 20.19 11.23
C ASN A 110 -10.12 20.27 10.84
N ALA A 111 -9.62 21.48 10.72
CA ALA A 111 -8.22 21.76 10.50
C ALA A 111 -7.34 20.97 11.48
N THR A 112 -6.28 20.36 10.98
CA THR A 112 -5.40 19.48 11.76
C THR A 112 -4.81 20.18 12.98
N GLU A 113 -4.44 21.46 12.84
CA GLU A 113 -3.92 22.29 13.92
C GLU A 113 -4.91 22.55 15.05
N SER A 114 -6.19 22.27 14.88
CA SER A 114 -7.19 22.38 15.94
C SER A 114 -7.15 21.22 16.95
N TYR A 115 -6.47 20.11 16.63
CA TYR A 115 -6.41 18.92 17.46
C TYR A 115 -5.10 18.87 18.26
N PRO A 116 -5.17 18.79 19.61
CA PRO A 116 -3.96 18.70 20.45
C PRO A 116 -3.29 17.32 20.39
N VAL A 117 -4.03 16.27 19.99
CA VAL A 117 -3.52 14.89 19.87
C VAL A 117 -3.44 14.50 18.41
N GLN A 118 -2.25 14.03 17.99
CA GLN A 118 -1.89 13.71 16.60
C GLN A 118 -1.36 12.25 16.53
N ASP A 119 -2.10 11.29 17.08
CA ASP A 119 -1.66 9.91 17.30
C ASP A 119 -2.23 8.88 16.31
N HIS A 120 -3.09 9.32 15.40
CA HIS A 120 -3.70 8.46 14.39
C HIS A 120 -4.05 9.23 13.11
N THR A 121 -4.47 8.50 12.07
CA THR A 121 -5.03 9.10 10.84
C THR A 121 -6.19 8.25 10.37
N ARG A 122 -7.29 8.87 9.98
CA ARG A 122 -8.42 8.16 9.40
C ARG A 122 -8.09 7.77 7.97
N ALA A 123 -8.31 6.51 7.62
CA ALA A 123 -8.05 5.98 6.30
C ALA A 123 -9.08 4.93 5.89
N THR A 124 -9.29 4.79 4.60
CA THR A 124 -10.18 3.79 4.01
C THR A 124 -9.60 3.24 2.72
N VAL A 125 -9.90 2.00 2.40
CA VAL A 125 -9.70 1.41 1.07
C VAL A 125 -11.04 1.34 0.38
N TRP A 126 -11.17 2.08 -0.71
CA TRP A 126 -12.37 2.10 -1.55
C TRP A 126 -12.21 1.15 -2.74
N ASP A 127 -13.25 0.36 -3.03
CA ASP A 127 -13.32 -0.54 -4.18
C ASP A 127 -14.19 0.09 -5.28
N PRO A 128 -13.59 0.54 -6.41
CA PRO A 128 -14.33 1.19 -7.49
C PRO A 128 -15.32 0.27 -8.23
N ALA A 129 -15.18 -1.06 -8.10
CA ALA A 129 -16.07 -2.02 -8.73
C ALA A 129 -17.38 -2.22 -7.96
N THR A 130 -17.32 -2.13 -6.63
CA THR A 130 -18.47 -2.39 -5.74
C THR A 130 -18.96 -1.15 -5.01
N GLY A 131 -18.14 -0.07 -4.97
CA GLY A 131 -18.38 1.13 -4.16
C GLY A 131 -18.13 0.92 -2.67
N SER A 132 -17.66 -0.27 -2.24
CA SER A 132 -17.46 -0.58 -0.82
C SER A 132 -16.27 0.16 -0.24
N GLN A 133 -16.40 0.54 1.05
CA GLN A 133 -15.36 1.18 1.85
C GLN A 133 -14.90 0.24 2.97
N THR A 134 -13.60 0.07 3.12
CA THR A 134 -12.99 -0.72 4.20
C THR A 134 -12.13 0.21 5.04
N PRO A 135 -12.48 0.49 6.31
CA PRO A 135 -11.66 1.30 7.19
C PRO A 135 -10.30 0.63 7.44
N VAL A 136 -9.23 1.41 7.31
CA VAL A 136 -7.84 0.96 7.50
C VAL A 136 -7.03 2.05 8.23
N ASN A 137 -7.55 2.58 9.32
CA ASN A 137 -6.94 3.68 10.05
C ASN A 137 -5.46 3.43 10.37
N VAL A 138 -4.68 4.51 10.39
CA VAL A 138 -3.27 4.48 10.78
C VAL A 138 -3.19 4.57 12.29
N ASP A 139 -3.10 3.43 12.96
CA ASP A 139 -3.04 3.34 14.42
C ASP A 139 -1.60 3.07 14.92
N THR A 140 -0.63 3.75 14.31
CA THR A 140 0.80 3.60 14.63
C THR A 140 1.28 4.57 15.71
N GLY A 141 0.41 5.40 16.24
CA GLY A 141 0.74 6.47 17.19
C GLY A 141 1.19 7.78 16.53
N PHE A 142 0.94 7.94 15.21
CA PHE A 142 1.36 9.12 14.44
C PHE A 142 0.32 9.53 13.42
N ASN A 143 0.23 10.84 13.15
CA ASN A 143 -0.61 11.39 12.09
C ASN A 143 0.20 11.56 10.79
N VAL A 144 -0.15 10.78 9.75
CA VAL A 144 0.47 10.84 8.43
C VAL A 144 -0.15 11.88 7.50
N PHE A 145 -1.05 12.73 8.00
CA PHE A 145 -1.57 13.86 7.26
C PHE A 145 -0.42 14.77 6.78
N CYS A 146 -0.48 15.24 5.56
CA CYS A 146 0.57 16.05 4.95
C CYS A 146 1.91 15.31 4.74
N SER A 147 1.88 13.97 4.60
CA SER A 147 3.02 13.17 4.17
C SER A 147 3.23 13.22 2.65
N GLY A 148 4.44 12.93 2.19
CA GLY A 148 4.70 12.49 0.81
C GLY A 148 4.47 11.00 0.67
N LEU A 149 4.01 10.55 -0.51
CA LEU A 149 3.65 9.13 -0.72
C LEU A 149 3.99 8.66 -2.13
N ALA A 150 4.49 7.44 -2.25
CA ALA A 150 4.74 6.77 -3.53
C ALA A 150 4.82 5.25 -3.38
N HIS A 151 4.60 4.50 -4.48
CA HIS A 151 4.69 3.06 -4.48
C HIS A 151 6.13 2.56 -4.53
N LEU A 152 6.46 1.63 -3.64
CA LEU A 152 7.65 0.81 -3.75
C LEU A 152 7.59 -0.12 -4.97
N VAL A 153 8.72 -0.71 -5.32
CA VAL A 153 8.83 -1.64 -6.46
C VAL A 153 7.85 -2.81 -6.34
N ASP A 154 7.62 -3.29 -5.11
CA ASP A 154 6.71 -4.40 -4.79
C ASP A 154 5.22 -4.00 -4.69
N GLY A 155 4.90 -2.72 -4.88
CA GLY A 155 3.53 -2.21 -4.86
C GLY A 155 3.00 -1.81 -3.47
N ARG A 156 3.77 -1.98 -2.40
CA ARG A 156 3.46 -1.34 -1.10
C ARG A 156 3.60 0.17 -1.22
N LEU A 157 2.82 0.90 -0.47
CA LEU A 157 2.91 2.35 -0.44
C LEU A 157 3.88 2.79 0.66
N PHE A 158 4.84 3.63 0.31
CA PHE A 158 5.78 4.26 1.23
C PHE A 158 5.35 5.70 1.48
N LEU A 159 5.31 6.10 2.76
CA LEU A 159 4.98 7.44 3.20
C LEU A 159 6.13 8.02 4.03
N ALA A 160 6.44 9.28 3.79
CA ALA A 160 7.46 10.02 4.53
C ALA A 160 6.86 11.26 5.19
N GLY A 161 7.09 11.43 6.48
CA GLY A 161 6.60 12.60 7.24
C GLY A 161 5.11 12.54 7.56
N GLY A 162 4.57 13.68 7.90
CA GLY A 162 3.19 13.87 8.37
C GLY A 162 3.14 14.97 9.41
N ASN A 163 2.03 15.07 10.15
CA ASN A 163 1.79 16.13 11.13
C ASN A 163 2.08 15.66 12.57
N LYS A 164 2.87 16.44 13.31
CA LYS A 164 3.28 16.11 14.68
C LYS A 164 2.41 16.80 15.74
N ASP A 165 2.07 18.06 15.51
CA ASP A 165 1.46 18.92 16.50
C ASP A 165 0.67 20.07 15.86
N GLN A 166 0.02 20.88 16.71
CA GLN A 166 -0.78 22.03 16.31
C GLN A 166 0.03 23.16 15.63
N ALA A 167 1.36 23.15 15.75
CA ALA A 167 2.24 24.10 15.06
C ALA A 167 2.67 23.62 13.66
N LEU A 168 2.03 22.53 13.18
CA LEU A 168 2.32 21.91 11.86
C LEU A 168 3.78 21.50 11.71
N ASN A 169 4.41 21.06 12.81
CA ASN A 169 5.72 20.44 12.74
C ASN A 169 5.60 19.03 12.12
N GLY A 170 6.62 18.63 11.36
CA GLY A 170 6.65 17.31 10.74
C GLY A 170 7.05 16.20 11.71
N ILE A 171 6.58 14.97 11.45
CA ILE A 171 7.07 13.76 12.12
C ILE A 171 8.32 13.23 11.42
N VAL A 172 9.18 12.53 12.18
CA VAL A 172 10.38 11.87 11.64
C VAL A 172 10.08 10.47 11.08
N GLN A 173 8.92 9.91 11.42
CA GLN A 173 8.53 8.55 11.05
C GLN A 173 8.25 8.44 9.56
N THR A 174 8.60 7.27 9.01
CA THR A 174 8.11 6.80 7.73
C THR A 174 7.13 5.64 7.95
N HIS A 175 6.22 5.43 7.02
CA HIS A 175 5.21 4.40 7.11
C HIS A 175 5.18 3.57 5.83
N LEU A 176 4.70 2.35 5.97
CA LEU A 176 4.41 1.43 4.87
C LEU A 176 2.96 0.97 4.97
N PHE A 177 2.24 1.02 3.86
CA PHE A 177 0.94 0.38 3.73
C PHE A 177 1.06 -0.83 2.80
N ASP A 178 0.62 -1.99 3.26
CA ASP A 178 0.59 -3.23 2.47
C ASP A 178 -0.83 -3.46 1.92
N PRO A 179 -1.05 -3.30 0.60
CA PRO A 179 -2.37 -3.45 -0.01
C PRO A 179 -2.86 -4.91 -0.08
N SER A 180 -2.00 -5.89 0.19
CA SER A 180 -2.38 -7.30 0.22
C SER A 180 -3.06 -7.71 1.52
N THR A 181 -2.70 -7.03 2.62
CA THR A 181 -3.21 -7.29 3.96
C THR A 181 -4.03 -6.12 4.52
N ASN A 182 -3.99 -4.95 3.86
CA ASN A 182 -4.55 -3.69 4.33
C ASN A 182 -3.99 -3.26 5.71
N THR A 183 -2.69 -3.46 5.92
CA THR A 183 -2.03 -3.15 7.20
C THR A 183 -0.97 -2.06 7.07
N TRP A 184 -0.83 -1.29 8.15
CA TRP A 184 0.20 -0.27 8.30
C TRP A 184 1.35 -0.79 9.16
N SER A 185 2.56 -0.33 8.84
CA SER A 185 3.76 -0.56 9.65
C SER A 185 4.68 0.65 9.62
N LEU A 186 5.48 0.79 10.68
CA LEU A 186 6.51 1.82 10.74
C LEU A 186 7.73 1.40 9.91
N GLY A 187 8.30 2.37 9.20
CA GLY A 187 9.63 2.28 8.60
C GLY A 187 10.69 2.97 9.48
N PRO A 188 11.93 3.13 8.99
CA PRO A 188 12.99 3.83 9.70
C PRO A 188 12.66 5.33 9.83
N ASN A 189 13.17 5.94 10.91
CA ASN A 189 13.03 7.37 11.13
C ASN A 189 13.97 8.17 10.22
N MET A 190 13.46 9.25 9.65
CA MET A 190 14.23 10.29 8.96
C MET A 190 15.12 11.05 9.98
N ALA A 191 16.14 11.72 9.48
CA ALA A 191 17.05 12.53 10.29
C ALA A 191 16.34 13.75 10.92
N ALA A 192 15.30 14.27 10.26
CA ALA A 192 14.47 15.36 10.76
C ALA A 192 13.00 15.16 10.38
N GLY A 193 12.10 15.78 11.15
CA GLY A 193 10.66 15.74 10.88
C GLY A 193 10.31 16.53 9.62
N ARG A 194 9.46 15.94 8.75
CA ARG A 194 9.03 16.56 7.49
C ARG A 194 7.53 16.77 7.45
N TRP A 195 7.15 17.97 7.03
CA TRP A 195 5.78 18.36 6.78
C TRP A 195 5.69 18.87 5.33
N TYR A 196 4.88 18.23 4.47
CA TYR A 196 4.80 18.46 3.01
C TYR A 196 6.08 18.07 2.22
N PRO A 197 6.71 16.92 2.45
CA PRO A 197 7.79 16.45 1.58
C PRO A 197 7.23 15.81 0.30
N SER A 198 8.00 15.82 -0.78
CA SER A 198 7.75 14.93 -1.92
C SER A 198 8.53 13.62 -1.80
N VAL A 199 7.91 12.52 -2.25
CA VAL A 199 8.54 11.19 -2.37
C VAL A 199 8.60 10.81 -3.84
N THR A 200 9.80 10.55 -4.37
CA THR A 200 10.02 10.27 -5.78
C THR A 200 10.69 8.92 -5.97
N PRO A 201 10.05 7.97 -6.68
CA PRO A 201 10.68 6.70 -7.05
C PRO A 201 11.86 6.93 -8.00
N LEU A 202 13.04 6.41 -7.64
CA LEU A 202 14.26 6.54 -8.43
C LEU A 202 14.43 5.36 -9.41
N ARG A 203 15.34 5.53 -10.38
CA ARG A 203 15.66 4.53 -11.42
C ARG A 203 16.14 3.18 -10.88
N ASN A 204 16.70 3.16 -9.68
CA ASN A 204 17.20 1.95 -9.03
C ASN A 204 16.21 1.36 -8.01
N GLY A 205 14.96 1.85 -7.97
CA GLY A 205 13.93 1.41 -7.01
C GLY A 205 14.03 2.02 -5.62
N GLU A 206 15.04 2.85 -5.34
CA GLU A 206 15.12 3.65 -4.12
C GLU A 206 14.08 4.78 -4.13
N MET A 207 13.80 5.36 -2.95
CA MET A 207 12.86 6.47 -2.80
C MET A 207 13.59 7.73 -2.34
N LEU A 208 13.55 8.78 -3.14
CA LEU A 208 14.04 10.10 -2.79
C LEU A 208 12.98 10.86 -1.97
N ILE A 209 13.39 11.45 -0.86
CA ILE A 209 12.57 12.32 0.00
C ILE A 209 13.16 13.72 -0.04
N THR A 210 12.39 14.69 -0.53
CA THR A 210 12.84 16.09 -0.67
C THR A 210 11.93 17.04 0.06
N SER A 211 12.45 18.19 0.51
CA SER A 211 11.71 19.27 1.16
C SER A 211 11.00 18.84 2.47
N GLY A 212 9.82 19.39 2.73
CA GLY A 212 9.11 19.19 3.98
C GLY A 212 9.69 20.04 5.11
N ARG A 213 10.11 21.27 4.83
CA ARG A 213 10.83 22.17 5.75
C ARG A 213 12.22 21.66 6.15
N VAL A 214 12.80 20.76 5.36
CA VAL A 214 14.13 20.18 5.57
C VAL A 214 14.90 20.29 4.25
N ASP A 215 15.99 21.05 4.25
CA ASP A 215 16.76 21.36 3.05
C ASP A 215 17.57 20.18 2.53
N THR A 216 17.98 19.27 3.42
CA THR A 216 18.82 18.12 3.07
C THR A 216 17.97 16.92 2.69
N PRO A 217 18.03 16.43 1.43
CA PRO A 217 17.26 15.27 1.00
C PRO A 217 17.78 13.97 1.64
N GLU A 218 16.90 12.98 1.70
CA GLU A 218 17.22 11.63 2.12
C GLU A 218 16.77 10.62 1.07
N VAL A 219 17.41 9.47 1.03
CA VAL A 219 17.03 8.36 0.14
C VAL A 219 16.78 7.11 0.96
N ARG A 220 15.58 6.53 0.82
CA ARG A 220 15.29 5.19 1.32
C ARG A 220 15.86 4.18 0.33
N THR A 221 16.81 3.40 0.79
CA THR A 221 17.44 2.33 0.00
C THR A 221 16.51 1.12 -0.19
N LEU A 222 16.87 0.21 -1.06
CA LEU A 222 16.12 -1.05 -1.27
C LEU A 222 16.03 -1.89 0.01
N SER A 223 17.07 -1.88 0.86
CA SER A 223 17.06 -2.57 2.17
C SER A 223 16.13 -1.92 3.19
N GLY A 224 15.57 -0.75 2.86
CA GLY A 224 14.72 0.03 3.76
C GLY A 224 15.45 1.05 4.61
N ALA A 225 16.79 1.05 4.66
CA ALA A 225 17.57 2.06 5.39
C ALA A 225 17.46 3.45 4.75
N LEU A 226 17.66 4.51 5.53
CA LEU A 226 17.73 5.88 5.04
C LEU A 226 19.19 6.35 4.97
N ARG A 227 19.58 6.99 3.88
CA ARG A 227 20.85 7.71 3.73
C ARG A 227 20.62 9.17 3.39
N THR A 228 21.36 10.04 4.04
CA THR A 228 21.27 11.49 3.85
C THR A 228 22.15 11.93 2.68
N LEU A 229 21.63 12.81 1.81
CA LEU A 229 22.39 13.45 0.74
C LEU A 229 23.06 14.72 1.28
N SER A 230 24.10 14.57 2.11
CA SER A 230 24.64 15.64 2.95
C SER A 230 25.25 16.83 2.20
N THR A 231 25.61 16.67 0.92
CA THR A 231 26.13 17.77 0.08
C THR A 231 25.06 18.34 -0.87
N ALA A 232 23.82 17.84 -0.81
CA ALA A 232 22.70 18.30 -1.63
C ALA A 232 21.70 19.15 -0.84
N SER A 233 22.16 19.87 0.19
CA SER A 233 21.28 20.76 0.95
C SER A 233 20.85 21.93 0.07
N LEU A 234 19.52 22.09 -0.08
CA LEU A 234 18.89 23.13 -0.87
C LEU A 234 17.46 23.36 -0.38
N SER A 235 17.12 24.62 -0.08
CA SER A 235 15.75 24.98 0.25
C SER A 235 14.86 24.87 -1.00
N LEU A 236 13.83 24.05 -0.92
CA LEU A 236 12.84 23.85 -1.98
C LEU A 236 11.45 24.21 -1.45
N PRO A 237 10.52 24.62 -2.34
CA PRO A 237 9.12 24.74 -1.98
C PRO A 237 8.57 23.46 -1.36
N LEU A 238 7.45 23.55 -0.66
CA LEU A 238 6.69 22.39 -0.17
C LEU A 238 6.13 21.61 -1.36
N TYR A 239 6.10 20.28 -1.26
CA TYR A 239 5.72 19.38 -2.36
C TYR A 239 6.41 19.74 -3.69
N PRO A 240 7.76 19.75 -3.74
CA PRO A 240 8.46 20.04 -4.98
C PRO A 240 8.14 19.02 -6.06
N TRP A 241 7.93 19.48 -7.29
CA TRP A 241 7.64 18.64 -8.45
C TRP A 241 8.91 17.93 -8.90
N MET A 242 9.04 16.67 -8.52
CA MET A 242 10.22 15.87 -8.73
C MET A 242 9.93 14.66 -9.59
N ASP A 243 10.74 14.44 -10.62
CA ASP A 243 10.62 13.34 -11.57
C ASP A 243 11.97 12.69 -11.85
N VAL A 244 12.01 11.48 -12.45
CA VAL A 244 13.25 10.89 -12.96
C VAL A 244 13.40 11.26 -14.43
N ALA A 245 14.53 11.89 -14.75
CA ALA A 245 14.90 12.28 -16.10
C ALA A 245 15.46 11.08 -16.89
N PRO A 246 15.43 11.11 -18.25
CA PRO A 246 16.03 10.08 -19.10
C PRO A 246 17.53 9.88 -18.90
N ASP A 247 18.24 10.85 -18.32
CA ASP A 247 19.65 10.72 -17.93
C ASP A 247 19.83 10.04 -16.55
N GLY A 248 18.73 9.75 -15.83
CA GLY A 248 18.70 9.04 -14.57
C GLY A 248 18.82 9.89 -13.32
N ARG A 249 18.92 11.21 -13.45
CA ARG A 249 18.89 12.15 -12.31
C ARG A 249 17.46 12.46 -11.89
N ALA A 250 17.25 12.89 -10.64
CA ALA A 250 15.98 13.45 -10.21
C ALA A 250 15.85 14.89 -10.75
N PHE A 251 14.81 15.15 -11.53
CA PHE A 251 14.56 16.41 -12.19
C PHE A 251 13.52 17.22 -11.43
N TYR A 252 13.84 18.44 -11.09
CA TYR A 252 12.95 19.39 -10.43
C TYR A 252 12.39 20.39 -11.45
N SER A 253 11.07 20.42 -11.59
CA SER A 253 10.36 21.27 -12.56
C SER A 253 9.53 22.41 -11.94
N GLY A 254 9.43 22.48 -10.63
CA GLY A 254 8.63 23.49 -9.94
C GLY A 254 8.25 23.14 -8.51
N PRO A 255 7.37 23.98 -7.89
CA PRO A 255 6.60 25.09 -8.46
C PRO A 255 7.36 26.39 -8.74
N ASP A 256 8.56 26.62 -8.17
CA ASP A 256 9.33 27.83 -8.49
C ASP A 256 9.75 27.87 -9.98
N GLN A 257 10.40 28.97 -10.41
CA GLN A 257 10.72 29.18 -11.82
C GLN A 257 11.97 28.44 -12.28
N THR A 258 12.77 27.86 -11.37
CA THR A 258 14.10 27.33 -11.68
C THR A 258 14.04 25.84 -11.97
N LEU A 259 14.61 25.40 -13.07
CA LEU A 259 14.80 23.97 -13.39
C LEU A 259 16.12 23.49 -12.79
N ARG A 260 16.08 22.32 -12.13
CA ARG A 260 17.25 21.70 -11.48
C ARG A 260 17.30 20.21 -11.72
N ALA A 261 18.46 19.60 -11.55
CA ALA A 261 18.61 18.16 -11.48
C ALA A 261 19.45 17.77 -10.27
N LEU A 262 19.06 16.71 -9.58
CA LEU A 262 19.76 16.12 -8.45
C LEU A 262 20.36 14.80 -8.87
N ASP A 263 21.70 14.70 -8.82
CA ASP A 263 22.36 13.40 -8.79
C ASP A 263 22.26 12.85 -7.37
N THR A 264 21.59 11.71 -7.22
CA THR A 264 21.35 11.06 -5.93
C THR A 264 22.45 10.08 -5.54
N THR A 265 23.52 9.95 -6.31
CA THR A 265 24.66 9.08 -5.96
C THR A 265 25.51 9.68 -4.84
N GLY A 266 26.13 8.82 -4.03
CA GLY A 266 26.97 9.26 -2.93
C GLY A 266 26.25 10.18 -1.94
N THR A 267 26.80 11.36 -1.73
CA THR A 267 26.26 12.40 -0.84
C THR A 267 25.32 13.41 -1.53
N GLY A 268 25.11 13.23 -2.83
CA GLY A 268 24.20 14.04 -3.66
C GLY A 268 24.76 15.35 -4.17
N THR A 269 24.32 15.79 -5.36
CA THR A 269 24.74 17.08 -5.96
C THR A 269 23.63 17.67 -6.80
N TRP A 270 23.27 18.93 -6.53
CA TRP A 270 22.34 19.69 -7.35
C TRP A 270 23.05 20.38 -8.53
N GLN A 271 22.37 20.43 -9.66
CA GLN A 271 22.72 21.26 -10.81
C GLN A 271 21.55 22.14 -11.23
N THR A 272 21.76 23.45 -11.34
CA THR A 272 20.79 24.35 -11.94
C THR A 272 20.85 24.22 -13.47
N LEU A 273 19.69 24.04 -14.12
CA LEU A 273 19.56 23.82 -15.54
C LEU A 273 19.02 25.02 -16.32
N GLY A 274 18.49 26.02 -15.61
CA GLY A 274 17.94 27.24 -16.18
C GLY A 274 16.61 27.65 -15.55
N GLN A 275 15.93 28.59 -16.21
CA GLN A 275 14.60 29.07 -15.81
C GLN A 275 13.52 28.37 -16.65
N ARG A 276 12.43 27.92 -16.01
CA ARG A 276 11.25 27.39 -16.69
C ARG A 276 10.46 28.52 -17.37
N ASP A 277 10.08 29.54 -16.61
CA ASP A 277 9.33 30.70 -17.05
C ASP A 277 9.43 31.82 -15.98
N SER A 278 8.65 32.88 -16.09
CA SER A 278 8.60 33.96 -15.12
C SER A 278 7.53 33.79 -14.04
N ILE A 279 6.77 32.67 -14.03
CA ILE A 279 5.63 32.45 -13.14
C ILE A 279 6.08 31.51 -12.01
N ASN A 280 5.97 31.98 -10.77
CA ASN A 280 5.93 31.03 -9.65
C ASN A 280 4.57 30.35 -9.66
N ARG A 281 4.54 29.02 -9.86
CA ARG A 281 3.31 28.22 -10.00
C ARG A 281 2.93 27.56 -8.69
N ASP A 282 3.07 28.28 -7.58
CA ASP A 282 2.57 27.81 -6.30
C ASP A 282 1.11 27.36 -6.43
N TYR A 283 0.77 26.17 -5.91
CA TYR A 283 -0.52 25.50 -6.14
C TYR A 283 -0.89 25.26 -7.62
N GLY A 284 0.07 25.23 -8.53
CA GLY A 284 -0.12 24.75 -9.89
C GLY A 284 -0.07 23.23 -9.96
N GLY A 285 -0.05 22.70 -11.19
CA GLY A 285 0.06 21.27 -11.43
C GLY A 285 1.15 20.94 -12.45
N HIS A 286 1.65 19.71 -12.37
CA HIS A 286 2.53 19.13 -13.38
C HIS A 286 2.06 17.69 -13.73
N ALA A 287 2.41 17.20 -14.93
CA ALA A 287 2.06 15.87 -15.37
C ALA A 287 3.03 15.35 -16.43
N ILE A 288 3.67 14.20 -16.20
CA ILE A 288 4.54 13.54 -17.18
C ILE A 288 3.67 12.77 -18.19
N TYR A 289 3.44 13.38 -19.34
CA TYR A 289 2.57 12.86 -20.39
C TYR A 289 3.32 12.10 -21.51
N ASP A 290 4.64 12.16 -21.53
CA ASP A 290 5.51 11.48 -22.47
C ASP A 290 6.90 11.31 -21.83
N VAL A 291 7.75 10.44 -22.41
CA VAL A 291 9.11 10.23 -21.94
C VAL A 291 9.90 11.55 -21.92
N GLY A 292 10.37 11.94 -20.73
CA GLY A 292 11.16 13.16 -20.55
C GLY A 292 10.43 14.45 -20.85
N LYS A 293 9.08 14.46 -20.81
CA LYS A 293 8.27 15.67 -21.01
C LYS A 293 7.20 15.82 -19.97
N THR A 294 7.14 16.98 -19.34
CA THR A 294 6.07 17.33 -18.40
C THR A 294 5.29 18.55 -18.91
N LEU A 295 3.96 18.47 -18.74
CA LEU A 295 3.08 19.63 -18.84
C LEU A 295 3.06 20.31 -17.48
N VAL A 296 3.28 21.61 -17.41
CA VAL A 296 3.04 22.44 -16.21
C VAL A 296 1.98 23.47 -16.54
N ALA A 297 0.98 23.63 -15.67
CA ALA A 297 -0.12 24.54 -15.94
C ALA A 297 -0.69 25.16 -14.66
N GLY A 298 -1.26 26.35 -14.81
CA GLY A 298 -1.92 27.07 -13.72
C GLY A 298 -0.96 27.52 -12.62
N GLY A 299 -1.51 27.68 -11.41
CA GLY A 299 -0.79 28.10 -10.21
C GLY A 299 -0.53 29.61 -10.11
N GLY A 300 0.26 29.99 -9.11
CA GLY A 300 0.52 31.39 -8.79
C GLY A 300 -0.73 32.15 -8.40
N PRO A 301 -0.79 33.48 -8.67
CA PRO A 301 -2.07 34.13 -8.69
C PRO A 301 -2.82 33.60 -9.92
N SER A 302 -3.65 32.65 -9.79
CA SER A 302 -4.48 31.94 -10.77
C SER A 302 -4.22 32.29 -12.25
N THR A 303 -3.48 31.46 -12.97
CA THR A 303 -3.15 31.69 -14.39
C THR A 303 -3.74 30.63 -15.31
N THR A 304 -4.01 31.01 -16.57
CA THR A 304 -4.34 30.07 -17.66
C THR A 304 -3.10 29.53 -18.35
N ASP A 305 -1.92 30.09 -18.12
CA ASP A 305 -0.68 29.72 -18.81
C ASP A 305 -0.33 28.26 -18.60
N ALA A 306 0.11 27.63 -19.68
CA ALA A 306 0.58 26.25 -19.68
C ALA A 306 1.87 26.12 -20.52
N ARG A 307 2.80 25.30 -20.04
CA ARG A 307 4.11 25.07 -20.67
C ARG A 307 4.40 23.58 -20.77
N VAL A 308 5.08 23.20 -21.83
CA VAL A 308 5.75 21.91 -21.95
C VAL A 308 7.22 22.09 -21.62
N VAL A 309 7.70 21.31 -20.67
CA VAL A 309 9.13 21.21 -20.33
C VAL A 309 9.64 19.88 -20.87
N ASP A 310 10.49 19.94 -21.89
CA ASP A 310 11.18 18.78 -22.47
C ASP A 310 12.59 18.69 -21.88
N PHE A 311 12.84 17.68 -21.07
CA PHE A 311 14.11 17.46 -20.37
C PHE A 311 14.83 16.18 -20.87
N ASN A 312 14.62 15.83 -22.16
CA ASN A 312 15.37 14.76 -22.83
C ASN A 312 16.81 15.12 -23.15
N SER A 313 17.20 16.36 -22.97
CA SER A 313 18.57 16.85 -23.21
C SER A 313 19.14 17.52 -21.95
N ALA A 314 20.47 17.68 -21.90
CA ALA A 314 21.18 18.29 -20.78
C ALA A 314 20.69 19.72 -20.46
N THR A 315 20.20 20.43 -21.47
CA THR A 315 19.53 21.73 -21.31
C THR A 315 18.05 21.55 -21.65
N PRO A 316 17.15 21.61 -20.67
CA PRO A 316 15.72 21.47 -20.91
C PRO A 316 15.19 22.55 -21.86
N LYS A 317 14.25 22.16 -22.72
CA LYS A 317 13.56 23.07 -23.62
C LYS A 317 12.16 23.37 -23.06
N VAL A 318 11.85 24.64 -22.83
CA VAL A 318 10.52 25.07 -22.40
C VAL A 318 9.78 25.71 -23.58
N THR A 319 8.55 25.22 -23.82
CA THR A 319 7.72 25.68 -24.93
C THR A 319 6.32 26.05 -24.42
N ALA A 320 5.83 27.21 -24.81
CA ALA A 320 4.43 27.56 -24.55
C ALA A 320 3.51 26.62 -25.31
N THR A 321 2.40 26.24 -24.68
CA THR A 321 1.28 25.55 -25.33
C THR A 321 0.03 26.43 -25.22
N ALA A 322 -1.10 26.02 -25.79
CA ALA A 322 -2.33 26.79 -25.65
C ALA A 322 -2.68 26.97 -24.16
N PRO A 323 -3.21 28.13 -23.76
CA PRO A 323 -3.67 28.34 -22.39
C PRO A 323 -4.94 27.56 -22.08
N MET A 324 -5.19 27.24 -20.82
CA MET A 324 -6.47 26.77 -20.33
C MET A 324 -7.56 27.83 -20.55
N ALA A 325 -8.82 27.41 -20.64
CA ALA A 325 -9.95 28.34 -20.72
C ALA A 325 -10.16 29.09 -19.39
N SER A 326 -9.86 28.45 -18.26
CA SER A 326 -9.98 29.04 -16.93
C SER A 326 -8.62 29.10 -16.23
N GLY A 327 -8.30 30.25 -15.60
CA GLY A 327 -7.20 30.33 -14.65
C GLY A 327 -7.48 29.41 -13.47
N ARG A 328 -6.47 28.66 -13.02
CA ARG A 328 -6.62 27.66 -11.95
C ARG A 328 -5.42 27.68 -11.01
N ARG A 329 -5.70 27.59 -9.72
CA ARG A 329 -4.75 27.14 -8.70
C ARG A 329 -5.41 26.02 -7.88
N GLN A 330 -4.63 25.16 -7.25
CA GLN A 330 -5.14 23.98 -6.46
C GLN A 330 -6.00 23.04 -7.32
N HIS A 331 -5.68 22.93 -8.59
CA HIS A 331 -6.30 22.02 -9.54
C HIS A 331 -5.42 20.79 -9.74
N ASN A 332 -6.03 19.69 -10.11
CA ASN A 332 -5.29 18.45 -10.38
C ASN A 332 -5.03 18.32 -11.89
N LEU A 333 -3.81 17.87 -12.25
CA LEU A 333 -3.47 17.38 -13.58
C LEU A 333 -3.34 15.87 -13.56
N THR A 334 -4.17 15.17 -14.34
CA THR A 334 -4.21 13.70 -14.40
C THR A 334 -3.89 13.24 -15.81
N VAL A 335 -2.87 12.39 -15.99
CA VAL A 335 -2.59 11.75 -17.28
C VAL A 335 -3.63 10.68 -17.55
N LEU A 336 -4.24 10.71 -18.73
CA LEU A 336 -5.28 9.78 -19.14
C LEU A 336 -4.71 8.55 -19.86
N ALA A 337 -5.54 7.53 -20.05
CA ALA A 337 -5.15 6.28 -20.71
C ALA A 337 -4.69 6.44 -22.17
N ASP A 338 -5.09 7.51 -22.85
CA ASP A 338 -4.68 7.85 -24.22
C ASP A 338 -3.45 8.77 -24.31
N GLY A 339 -2.91 9.18 -23.15
CA GLY A 339 -1.76 10.08 -23.03
C GLY A 339 -2.11 11.57 -23.03
N SER A 340 -3.40 11.94 -23.11
CA SER A 340 -3.84 13.31 -22.88
C SER A 340 -3.83 13.66 -21.38
N VAL A 341 -3.90 14.95 -21.03
CA VAL A 341 -3.88 15.41 -19.62
C VAL A 341 -5.19 16.09 -19.28
N LEU A 342 -5.83 15.66 -18.21
CA LEU A 342 -7.07 16.23 -17.68
C LEU A 342 -6.77 17.20 -16.54
N ALA A 343 -7.30 18.41 -16.62
CA ALA A 343 -7.34 19.38 -15.51
C ALA A 343 -8.72 19.35 -14.85
N THR A 344 -8.76 19.19 -13.52
CA THR A 344 -10.01 19.17 -12.74
C THR A 344 -9.91 20.06 -11.51
N GLY A 345 -11.01 20.71 -11.15
CA GLY A 345 -11.12 21.54 -9.96
C GLY A 345 -10.26 22.80 -10.00
N GLY A 346 -9.87 23.25 -8.82
CA GLY A 346 -9.16 24.50 -8.58
C GLY A 346 -10.07 25.68 -8.36
N ASN A 347 -9.47 26.84 -8.08
CA ASN A 347 -10.15 28.11 -8.04
C ASN A 347 -9.49 29.13 -8.98
N SER A 348 -10.29 30.07 -9.45
CA SER A 348 -9.86 31.16 -10.36
C SER A 348 -9.50 32.46 -9.63
N SER A 349 -9.69 32.53 -8.31
CA SER A 349 -9.22 33.69 -7.53
C SER A 349 -7.70 33.65 -7.37
N GLY A 350 -7.08 34.77 -7.32
CA GLY A 350 -5.63 34.88 -7.12
C GLY A 350 -5.18 34.79 -5.68
N ALA A 351 -6.07 34.62 -4.72
CA ALA A 351 -5.76 34.71 -3.30
C ALA A 351 -6.41 33.60 -2.46
N GLY A 352 -5.76 33.24 -1.35
CA GLY A 352 -6.26 32.33 -0.33
C GLY A 352 -6.25 30.86 -0.70
N LEU A 353 -6.50 30.01 0.31
CA LEU A 353 -6.55 28.56 0.14
C LEU A 353 -7.89 28.09 -0.43
N VAL A 354 -8.99 28.76 -0.09
CA VAL A 354 -10.34 28.41 -0.54
C VAL A 354 -11.12 29.67 -0.87
N ASP A 355 -11.74 29.67 -2.06
CA ASP A 355 -12.73 30.66 -2.45
C ASP A 355 -13.89 29.93 -3.16
N LEU A 356 -14.97 29.65 -2.42
CA LEU A 356 -16.10 28.90 -2.94
C LEU A 356 -16.83 29.60 -4.09
N ASN A 357 -16.70 30.95 -4.20
CA ASN A 357 -17.30 31.71 -5.30
C ASN A 357 -16.47 31.67 -6.58
N ALA A 358 -15.19 31.30 -6.48
CA ALA A 358 -14.26 31.22 -7.59
C ALA A 358 -13.92 29.77 -7.97
N GLY A 359 -14.69 28.79 -7.51
CA GLY A 359 -14.50 27.39 -7.86
C GLY A 359 -14.62 27.15 -9.37
N VAL A 360 -13.69 26.38 -9.94
CA VAL A 360 -13.70 26.02 -11.35
C VAL A 360 -14.30 24.62 -11.50
N TYR A 361 -15.50 24.53 -12.03
CA TYR A 361 -16.27 23.29 -12.18
C TYR A 361 -16.01 22.55 -13.51
N PRO A 362 -15.90 23.22 -14.68
CA PRO A 362 -15.62 22.54 -15.94
C PRO A 362 -14.26 21.84 -15.89
N ALA A 363 -14.21 20.58 -16.29
CA ALA A 363 -12.94 19.91 -16.56
C ALA A 363 -12.36 20.43 -17.90
N GLU A 364 -11.05 20.34 -18.09
CA GLU A 364 -10.40 20.67 -19.36
C GLU A 364 -9.41 19.57 -19.72
N ARG A 365 -9.34 19.21 -21.01
CA ARG A 365 -8.42 18.19 -21.52
C ARG A 365 -7.41 18.82 -22.48
N TRP A 366 -6.13 18.65 -22.18
CA TRP A 366 -5.04 19.00 -23.07
C TRP A 366 -4.64 17.82 -23.95
N ASN A 367 -4.54 18.06 -25.27
CA ASN A 367 -4.10 17.08 -26.25
C ASN A 367 -2.64 17.30 -26.60
N PRO A 368 -1.72 16.35 -26.29
CA PRO A 368 -0.27 16.52 -26.54
C PRO A 368 0.09 16.60 -28.03
N ALA A 369 -0.74 16.04 -28.92
CA ALA A 369 -0.45 16.08 -30.36
C ALA A 369 -0.72 17.46 -30.98
N THR A 370 -1.68 18.20 -30.44
CA THR A 370 -2.08 19.53 -30.96
C THR A 370 -1.65 20.68 -30.07
N GLY A 371 -1.34 20.40 -28.79
CA GLY A 371 -1.09 21.41 -27.77
C GLY A 371 -2.32 22.23 -27.40
N GLN A 372 -3.54 21.76 -27.72
CA GLN A 372 -4.78 22.49 -27.48
C GLN A 372 -5.55 21.93 -26.28
N TRP A 373 -6.27 22.82 -25.58
CA TRP A 373 -7.21 22.47 -24.53
C TRP A 373 -8.63 22.40 -25.10
N SER A 374 -9.44 21.49 -24.57
CA SER A 374 -10.88 21.41 -24.79
C SER A 374 -11.61 21.41 -23.45
N THR A 375 -12.66 22.23 -23.34
CA THR A 375 -13.53 22.28 -22.17
C THR A 375 -14.46 21.06 -22.18
N LEU A 376 -14.60 20.42 -21.03
CA LEU A 376 -15.37 19.21 -20.80
C LEU A 376 -16.49 19.45 -19.79
N ALA A 377 -17.29 18.40 -19.49
CA ALA A 377 -18.40 18.49 -18.54
C ALA A 377 -17.95 18.99 -17.15
N ALA A 378 -18.82 19.76 -16.52
CA ALA A 378 -18.58 20.35 -15.21
C ALA A 378 -18.90 19.36 -14.09
N MET A 379 -18.04 19.32 -13.07
CA MET A 379 -18.26 18.57 -11.82
C MET A 379 -19.36 19.23 -10.97
N GLN A 380 -19.94 18.47 -10.04
CA GLN A 380 -21.00 18.96 -9.16
C GLN A 380 -20.46 19.63 -7.89
N ILE A 381 -19.33 19.16 -7.39
CA ILE A 381 -18.69 19.64 -6.17
C ILE A 381 -17.43 20.40 -6.53
N THR A 382 -17.27 21.62 -5.96
CA THR A 382 -16.01 22.37 -6.12
C THR A 382 -14.86 21.60 -5.44
N ARG A 383 -13.73 21.47 -6.13
CA ARG A 383 -12.53 20.78 -5.66
C ARG A 383 -11.38 21.78 -5.65
N GLN A 384 -11.05 22.30 -4.48
CA GLN A 384 -10.00 23.31 -4.28
C GLN A 384 -8.90 22.70 -3.36
N TYR A 385 -8.46 23.43 -2.34
CA TYR A 385 -7.40 22.99 -1.44
C TYR A 385 -7.68 21.63 -0.82
N HIS A 386 -6.67 20.76 -0.80
CA HIS A 386 -6.74 19.36 -0.38
C HIS A 386 -7.61 18.47 -1.28
N SER A 387 -7.85 18.88 -2.52
CA SER A 387 -8.49 17.97 -3.50
C SER A 387 -7.47 17.11 -4.22
N THR A 388 -7.97 15.99 -4.76
CA THR A 388 -7.18 14.99 -5.48
C THR A 388 -7.92 14.51 -6.72
N ALA A 389 -7.17 14.08 -7.75
CA ALA A 389 -7.73 13.36 -8.89
C ALA A 389 -6.78 12.22 -9.33
N LEU A 390 -7.36 11.07 -9.69
CA LEU A 390 -6.63 9.82 -9.90
C LEU A 390 -7.21 9.03 -11.07
N LEU A 391 -6.38 8.62 -12.05
CA LEU A 391 -6.76 7.69 -13.10
C LEU A 391 -6.99 6.30 -12.50
N LEU A 392 -8.17 5.73 -12.76
CA LEU A 392 -8.55 4.37 -12.37
C LEU A 392 -8.16 3.35 -13.45
N ALA A 393 -8.07 2.09 -13.07
CA ALA A 393 -7.73 1.00 -13.99
C ALA A 393 -8.73 0.82 -15.15
N ASP A 394 -9.96 1.28 -14.99
CA ASP A 394 -10.96 1.25 -16.05
C ASP A 394 -10.93 2.49 -16.97
N GLY A 395 -9.95 3.39 -16.79
CA GLY A 395 -9.77 4.59 -17.61
C GLY A 395 -10.64 5.76 -17.21
N ARG A 396 -11.47 5.64 -16.18
CA ARG A 396 -12.19 6.77 -15.56
C ARG A 396 -11.27 7.53 -14.61
N VAL A 397 -11.66 8.73 -14.22
CA VAL A 397 -10.91 9.55 -13.26
C VAL A 397 -11.74 9.76 -12.00
N LEU A 398 -11.22 9.35 -10.86
CA LEU A 398 -11.73 9.71 -9.55
C LEU A 398 -11.35 11.16 -9.23
N SER A 399 -12.28 11.96 -8.75
CA SER A 399 -12.03 13.27 -8.15
C SER A 399 -12.62 13.31 -6.75
N SER A 400 -11.80 13.62 -5.75
CA SER A 400 -12.19 13.54 -4.35
C SER A 400 -11.54 14.65 -3.51
N GLY A 401 -11.91 14.73 -2.25
CA GLY A 401 -11.29 15.59 -1.28
C GLY A 401 -11.64 17.08 -1.41
N GLY A 402 -11.05 17.83 -0.52
CA GLY A 402 -11.24 19.27 -0.32
C GLY A 402 -11.71 19.56 1.10
N GLY A 403 -10.99 20.42 1.82
CA GLY A 403 -11.28 20.72 3.22
C GLY A 403 -10.11 20.42 4.16
N ILE A 404 -10.38 20.37 5.45
CA ILE A 404 -9.39 20.14 6.54
C ILE A 404 -8.30 21.23 6.54
N CYS A 405 -8.70 22.47 6.62
CA CYS A 405 -7.79 23.61 6.79
C CYS A 405 -8.50 24.72 7.57
N GLY A 406 -7.74 25.62 8.21
CA GLY A 406 -8.33 26.68 9.03
C GLY A 406 -9.34 27.55 8.26
N THR A 407 -9.02 27.96 7.02
CA THR A 407 -9.95 28.66 6.13
C THR A 407 -11.12 27.77 5.71
N CYS A 408 -10.87 26.47 5.50
CA CYS A 408 -11.94 25.51 5.15
C CYS A 408 -13.01 25.45 6.24
N ASP A 409 -12.61 25.38 7.51
CA ASP A 409 -13.52 25.37 8.65
C ASP A 409 -14.35 26.66 8.73
N GLN A 410 -13.73 27.81 8.45
CA GLN A 410 -14.39 29.13 8.48
C GLN A 410 -15.49 29.27 7.41
N VAL A 411 -15.26 28.69 6.21
CA VAL A 411 -16.23 28.78 5.10
C VAL A 411 -17.14 27.55 4.97
N GLY A 412 -16.98 26.57 5.85
CA GLY A 412 -17.74 25.31 5.82
C GLY A 412 -17.38 24.40 4.66
N TYR A 413 -16.14 24.43 4.16
CA TYR A 413 -15.66 23.61 3.06
C TYR A 413 -15.11 22.27 3.57
N LEU A 414 -15.90 21.23 3.48
CA LEU A 414 -15.51 19.86 3.85
C LEU A 414 -16.16 18.87 2.87
N ALA A 415 -15.37 18.33 1.94
CA ALA A 415 -15.86 17.45 0.89
C ALA A 415 -15.51 15.97 1.20
N LYS A 416 -16.26 15.34 2.10
CA LYS A 416 -16.22 13.90 2.40
C LYS A 416 -16.99 13.13 1.33
N ASN A 417 -16.58 13.28 0.08
CA ASN A 417 -17.24 12.67 -1.06
C ASN A 417 -16.29 12.60 -2.26
N ALA A 418 -16.71 11.85 -3.26
CA ALA A 418 -16.03 11.71 -4.53
C ALA A 418 -17.02 11.74 -5.71
N GLU A 419 -16.50 12.09 -6.87
CA GLU A 419 -17.18 11.99 -8.17
C GLU A 419 -16.26 11.24 -9.15
N ILE A 420 -16.83 10.49 -10.07
CA ILE A 420 -16.05 9.77 -11.08
C ILE A 420 -16.37 10.38 -12.45
N PHE A 421 -15.33 10.86 -13.12
CA PHE A 421 -15.40 11.35 -14.47
C PHE A 421 -15.16 10.24 -15.47
N SER A 422 -16.09 10.07 -16.42
CA SER A 422 -15.95 9.21 -17.60
C SER A 422 -15.53 10.09 -18.77
N PRO A 423 -14.24 10.04 -19.19
CA PRO A 423 -13.76 10.87 -20.30
C PRO A 423 -14.47 10.56 -21.63
N PRO A 424 -14.48 11.52 -22.58
CA PRO A 424 -15.14 11.35 -23.89
C PRO A 424 -14.74 10.09 -24.64
N TYR A 425 -13.49 9.62 -24.50
CA TYR A 425 -13.01 8.43 -25.17
C TYR A 425 -13.74 7.13 -24.77
N LEU A 426 -14.53 7.14 -23.70
CA LEU A 426 -15.34 5.98 -23.28
C LEU A 426 -16.69 5.90 -24.01
N TYR A 427 -16.99 6.85 -24.89
CA TYR A 427 -18.28 6.95 -25.56
C TYR A 427 -18.16 6.83 -27.08
N ALA A 428 -19.11 6.15 -27.68
CA ALA A 428 -19.30 6.10 -29.12
C ALA A 428 -19.91 7.42 -29.64
N PRO A 429 -19.86 7.72 -30.93
CA PRO A 429 -20.41 8.96 -31.50
C PRO A 429 -21.92 9.18 -31.24
N ASP A 430 -22.65 8.13 -30.90
CA ASP A 430 -24.08 8.19 -30.52
C ASP A 430 -24.35 8.48 -29.04
N GLY A 431 -23.25 8.64 -28.23
CA GLY A 431 -23.30 8.91 -26.79
C GLY A 431 -23.48 7.67 -25.92
N THR A 432 -23.55 6.48 -26.50
CA THR A 432 -23.51 5.23 -25.74
C THR A 432 -22.07 4.87 -25.34
N LEU A 433 -21.89 3.97 -24.36
CA LEU A 433 -20.57 3.47 -24.03
C LEU A 433 -19.96 2.72 -25.22
N ALA A 434 -18.77 3.12 -25.61
CA ALA A 434 -18.04 2.49 -26.72
C ALA A 434 -17.63 1.05 -26.38
N PRO A 435 -17.70 0.12 -27.32
CA PRO A 435 -17.06 -1.19 -27.20
C PRO A 435 -15.56 -0.99 -26.96
N ARG A 436 -15.01 -1.64 -25.93
CA ARG A 436 -13.63 -1.47 -25.52
C ARG A 436 -12.77 -2.63 -26.01
N PRO A 437 -11.52 -2.38 -26.46
CA PRO A 437 -10.57 -3.46 -26.68
C PRO A 437 -10.32 -4.21 -25.38
N ALA A 438 -10.26 -5.54 -25.44
CA ALA A 438 -9.96 -6.37 -24.28
C ALA A 438 -8.49 -6.78 -24.28
N ILE A 439 -7.88 -6.84 -23.09
CA ILE A 439 -6.61 -7.54 -22.84
C ILE A 439 -6.97 -8.92 -22.32
N ASP A 440 -6.99 -9.92 -23.22
CA ASP A 440 -7.32 -11.30 -22.85
C ASP A 440 -6.23 -11.90 -21.95
N SER A 441 -4.96 -11.63 -22.28
CA SER A 441 -3.82 -11.93 -21.42
C SER A 441 -2.63 -11.00 -21.67
N ALA A 442 -1.87 -10.76 -20.60
CA ALA A 442 -0.57 -10.10 -20.63
C ALA A 442 0.27 -10.67 -19.46
N PRO A 443 1.61 -10.61 -19.52
CA PRO A 443 2.43 -11.06 -18.40
C PRO A 443 2.20 -10.18 -17.16
N ALA A 444 2.26 -10.78 -15.98
CA ALA A 444 2.17 -10.04 -14.71
C ALA A 444 3.41 -9.17 -14.45
N ALA A 445 4.56 -9.53 -15.07
CA ALA A 445 5.81 -8.80 -14.96
C ALA A 445 6.58 -8.85 -16.27
N THR A 446 7.42 -7.84 -16.53
CA THR A 446 8.34 -7.77 -17.65
C THR A 446 9.62 -7.06 -17.24
N THR A 447 10.72 -7.32 -17.96
CA THR A 447 12.02 -6.68 -17.75
C THR A 447 12.29 -5.62 -18.81
N TYR A 448 13.22 -4.73 -18.53
CA TYR A 448 13.59 -3.65 -19.47
C TYR A 448 14.10 -4.18 -20.80
N GLY A 449 13.59 -3.56 -21.88
CA GLY A 449 13.95 -3.93 -23.26
C GLY A 449 13.37 -5.27 -23.74
N ALA A 450 12.72 -6.04 -22.88
CA ALA A 450 12.14 -7.32 -23.25
C ALA A 450 10.92 -7.13 -24.17
N GLN A 451 10.75 -8.08 -25.10
CA GLN A 451 9.50 -8.22 -25.84
C GLN A 451 8.53 -9.11 -25.06
N PHE A 452 7.27 -8.74 -25.04
CA PHE A 452 6.22 -9.52 -24.39
C PHE A 452 4.94 -9.50 -25.21
N SER A 453 4.15 -10.56 -25.08
CA SER A 453 2.89 -10.73 -25.81
C SER A 453 1.72 -10.16 -25.02
N VAL A 454 0.85 -9.42 -25.69
CA VAL A 454 -0.43 -8.96 -25.18
C VAL A 454 -1.52 -9.53 -26.08
N ALA A 455 -2.27 -10.53 -25.58
CA ALA A 455 -3.35 -11.14 -26.34
C ALA A 455 -4.58 -10.22 -26.34
N THR A 456 -5.17 -10.08 -27.54
CA THR A 456 -6.41 -9.31 -27.77
C THR A 456 -7.10 -9.87 -29.00
N ALA A 457 -8.42 -9.82 -29.06
CA ALA A 457 -9.22 -10.39 -30.13
C ALA A 457 -8.98 -9.69 -31.48
N ASP A 458 -8.68 -8.39 -31.49
CA ASP A 458 -8.44 -7.60 -32.71
C ASP A 458 -7.16 -6.74 -32.58
N PRO A 459 -5.98 -7.35 -32.75
CA PRO A 459 -4.71 -6.62 -32.67
C PRO A 459 -4.56 -5.53 -33.74
N ALA A 460 -5.24 -5.69 -34.89
CA ALA A 460 -5.16 -4.75 -36.00
C ALA A 460 -5.89 -3.42 -35.73
N SER A 461 -6.86 -3.40 -34.82
CA SER A 461 -7.55 -2.17 -34.39
C SER A 461 -6.72 -1.31 -33.44
N ILE A 462 -5.74 -1.87 -32.75
CA ILE A 462 -4.96 -1.16 -31.74
C ILE A 462 -3.99 -0.17 -32.38
N ARG A 463 -3.97 1.06 -31.88
CA ARG A 463 -3.09 2.15 -32.35
C ARG A 463 -2.05 2.59 -31.33
N LYS A 464 -2.35 2.44 -30.04
CA LYS A 464 -1.39 2.75 -28.98
C LYS A 464 -1.42 1.65 -27.93
N VAL A 465 -0.26 1.37 -27.39
CA VAL A 465 -0.08 0.58 -26.17
C VAL A 465 0.78 1.40 -25.24
N ALA A 466 0.38 1.53 -23.98
CA ALA A 466 1.11 2.35 -23.04
C ALA A 466 1.12 1.72 -21.65
N LEU A 467 2.18 2.02 -20.91
CA LEU A 467 2.27 1.84 -19.47
C LEU A 467 1.99 3.19 -18.80
N VAL A 468 1.05 3.21 -17.87
CA VAL A 468 0.79 4.37 -17.01
C VAL A 468 1.09 3.96 -15.57
N ARG A 469 2.04 4.65 -14.92
CA ARG A 469 2.39 4.34 -13.54
C ARG A 469 1.19 4.63 -12.63
N LEU A 470 1.03 3.81 -11.57
CA LEU A 470 0.00 4.04 -10.55
C LEU A 470 0.16 5.44 -9.97
N GLY A 471 -0.94 6.14 -9.78
CA GLY A 471 -0.92 7.48 -9.18
C GLY A 471 -0.93 7.44 -7.67
N ALA A 472 -0.21 8.37 -7.05
CA ALA A 472 -0.22 8.69 -5.63
C ALA A 472 -0.31 10.21 -5.49
N VAL A 473 -1.45 10.70 -5.04
CA VAL A 473 -1.84 12.13 -5.15
C VAL A 473 -2.10 12.72 -3.79
N THR A 474 -1.58 13.90 -3.58
CA THR A 474 -1.93 14.77 -2.45
C THR A 474 -1.80 16.24 -2.85
N HIS A 475 -2.64 17.12 -2.31
CA HIS A 475 -2.54 18.57 -2.51
C HIS A 475 -2.39 18.98 -3.99
N SER A 476 -3.13 18.30 -4.88
CA SER A 476 -3.07 18.52 -6.33
C SER A 476 -1.75 18.11 -7.00
N ASP A 477 -0.86 17.43 -6.28
CA ASP A 477 0.39 16.89 -6.79
C ASP A 477 0.32 15.36 -6.91
N ASN A 478 0.59 14.83 -8.12
CA ASN A 478 0.71 13.39 -8.36
C ASN A 478 2.19 13.03 -8.43
N MET A 479 2.73 12.49 -7.35
CA MET A 479 4.16 12.31 -7.13
C MET A 479 4.84 11.28 -8.02
N GLU A 480 4.08 10.48 -8.79
CA GLU A 480 4.70 9.38 -9.55
C GLU A 480 4.02 9.01 -10.86
N GLN A 481 2.83 9.53 -11.16
CA GLN A 481 2.13 9.18 -12.40
C GLN A 481 2.91 9.63 -13.63
N ARG A 482 3.13 8.71 -14.58
CA ARG A 482 3.75 8.98 -15.88
C ARG A 482 3.17 8.10 -16.96
N TYR A 483 3.15 8.61 -18.18
CA TYR A 483 2.72 7.89 -19.38
C TYR A 483 3.92 7.48 -20.22
N ILE A 484 4.00 6.19 -20.61
CA ILE A 484 5.11 5.62 -21.36
C ILE A 484 4.53 4.87 -22.56
N PRO A 485 4.63 5.43 -23.77
CA PRO A 485 4.20 4.73 -24.97
C PRO A 485 5.14 3.56 -25.27
N LEU A 486 4.57 2.42 -25.68
CA LEU A 486 5.32 1.24 -26.06
C LEU A 486 5.31 1.04 -27.57
N ALA A 487 6.47 0.63 -28.12
CA ALA A 487 6.54 0.12 -29.48
C ALA A 487 5.83 -1.24 -29.55
N VAL A 488 4.97 -1.42 -30.58
CA VAL A 488 4.19 -2.65 -30.75
C VAL A 488 4.19 -3.12 -32.20
N THR A 489 4.12 -4.43 -32.36
CA THR A 489 3.94 -5.10 -33.67
C THR A 489 2.69 -5.98 -33.58
N PRO A 490 1.65 -5.75 -34.43
CA PRO A 490 0.46 -6.59 -34.45
C PRO A 490 0.77 -7.99 -35.01
N GLY A 491 0.24 -9.02 -34.33
CA GLY A 491 0.15 -10.39 -34.82
C GLY A 491 -1.29 -10.74 -35.19
N THR A 492 -1.62 -12.03 -35.27
CA THR A 492 -2.97 -12.50 -35.62
C THR A 492 -3.96 -12.48 -34.47
N SER A 493 -3.52 -12.73 -33.24
CA SER A 493 -4.35 -12.78 -32.02
C SER A 493 -3.66 -12.12 -30.82
N SER A 494 -2.55 -11.43 -31.05
CA SER A 494 -1.80 -10.72 -30.02
C SER A 494 -0.97 -9.60 -30.62
N LEU A 495 -0.53 -8.69 -29.75
CA LEU A 495 0.47 -7.68 -30.01
C LEU A 495 1.79 -8.15 -29.39
N THR A 496 2.92 -7.94 -30.08
CA THR A 496 4.23 -7.98 -29.45
C THR A 496 4.60 -6.57 -29.02
N ALA A 497 4.62 -6.30 -27.73
CA ALA A 497 5.04 -5.03 -27.15
C ALA A 497 6.50 -5.10 -26.71
N THR A 498 7.22 -3.99 -26.81
CA THR A 498 8.58 -3.85 -26.29
C THR A 498 8.55 -3.00 -25.03
N ALA A 499 9.04 -3.56 -23.91
CA ALA A 499 9.16 -2.87 -22.65
C ALA A 499 10.11 -1.65 -22.76
N PRO A 500 9.97 -0.63 -21.87
CA PRO A 500 10.88 0.51 -21.83
C PRO A 500 12.34 0.07 -21.79
N ALA A 501 13.22 0.81 -22.46
CA ALA A 501 14.62 0.38 -22.66
C ALA A 501 15.41 0.32 -21.33
N ASN A 502 15.05 1.13 -20.34
CA ASN A 502 15.76 1.19 -19.06
C ASN A 502 14.92 1.89 -17.98
N ALA A 503 15.41 1.83 -16.77
CA ALA A 503 14.76 2.39 -15.57
C ALA A 503 14.76 3.92 -15.50
N ASN A 504 15.58 4.62 -16.29
CA ASN A 504 15.52 6.09 -16.35
C ASN A 504 14.22 6.55 -17.03
N ILE A 505 13.77 5.81 -18.05
CA ILE A 505 12.51 6.10 -18.76
C ILE A 505 11.32 5.73 -17.87
N ALA A 506 11.42 4.59 -17.21
CA ALA A 506 10.35 4.00 -16.40
C ALA A 506 10.95 3.44 -15.10
N PRO A 507 10.96 4.18 -13.99
CA PRO A 507 11.40 3.65 -12.69
C PRO A 507 10.71 2.33 -12.36
N PRO A 508 11.40 1.35 -11.74
CA PRO A 508 10.82 0.05 -11.45
C PRO A 508 9.58 0.18 -10.56
N GLY A 509 8.58 -0.67 -10.80
CA GLY A 509 7.32 -0.66 -10.07
C GLY A 509 6.16 -1.20 -10.88
N ILE A 510 4.94 -0.96 -10.41
CA ILE A 510 3.71 -1.46 -11.03
C ILE A 510 3.10 -0.39 -11.92
N TYR A 511 2.68 -0.82 -13.10
CA TYR A 511 2.09 0.02 -14.14
C TYR A 511 0.76 -0.57 -14.62
N MET A 512 -0.14 0.32 -15.01
CA MET A 512 -1.34 0.00 -15.78
C MET A 512 -0.97 -0.12 -17.25
N LEU A 513 -1.13 -1.29 -17.86
CA LEU A 513 -1.02 -1.51 -19.30
C LEU A 513 -2.36 -1.23 -19.96
N PHE A 514 -2.40 -0.27 -20.86
CA PHE A 514 -3.57 0.04 -21.67
C PHE A 514 -3.33 -0.27 -23.15
N LEU A 515 -4.37 -0.79 -23.82
CA LEU A 515 -4.51 -0.79 -25.27
C LEU A 515 -5.47 0.36 -25.64
N VAL A 516 -5.16 1.11 -26.69
CA VAL A 516 -6.05 2.14 -27.22
C VAL A 516 -6.31 1.86 -28.68
N ASP A 517 -7.55 1.72 -29.08
CA ASP A 517 -7.95 1.39 -30.45
C ASP A 517 -7.88 2.60 -31.41
N ALA A 518 -8.28 2.39 -32.66
CA ALA A 518 -8.30 3.41 -33.71
C ALA A 518 -9.27 4.57 -33.43
N ASN A 519 -10.27 4.36 -32.60
CA ASN A 519 -11.24 5.36 -32.19
C ASN A 519 -10.81 6.13 -30.94
N GLY A 520 -9.67 5.76 -30.35
CA GLY A 520 -9.15 6.33 -29.11
C GLY A 520 -9.72 5.69 -27.85
N VAL A 521 -10.48 4.60 -27.97
CA VAL A 521 -11.11 3.91 -26.83
C VAL A 521 -10.06 3.06 -26.11
N PRO A 522 -9.83 3.27 -24.80
CA PRO A 522 -8.87 2.45 -24.04
C PRO A 522 -9.49 1.14 -23.55
N SER A 523 -8.68 0.10 -23.42
CA SER A 523 -9.01 -1.11 -22.67
C SER A 523 -9.21 -0.81 -21.17
N VAL A 524 -9.76 -1.77 -20.41
CA VAL A 524 -9.46 -1.85 -18.97
C VAL A 524 -7.98 -2.24 -18.83
N ALA A 525 -7.29 -1.63 -17.88
CA ALA A 525 -5.87 -1.88 -17.68
C ALA A 525 -5.58 -3.28 -17.11
N ARG A 526 -4.42 -3.83 -17.47
CA ARG A 526 -3.78 -4.91 -16.73
C ARG A 526 -2.63 -4.34 -15.92
N MET A 527 -2.51 -4.77 -14.66
CA MET A 527 -1.35 -4.43 -13.84
C MET A 527 -0.17 -5.26 -14.29
N VAL A 528 0.94 -4.58 -14.61
CA VAL A 528 2.19 -5.20 -15.04
C VAL A 528 3.32 -4.63 -14.20
N SER A 529 4.07 -5.49 -13.55
CA SER A 529 5.29 -5.09 -12.84
C SER A 529 6.42 -4.88 -13.87
N LEU A 530 6.98 -3.68 -13.88
CA LEU A 530 8.18 -3.36 -14.62
C LEU A 530 9.34 -3.29 -13.65
N ASN A 531 10.19 -4.27 -13.72
CA ASN A 531 11.37 -4.35 -12.86
C ASN A 531 12.51 -4.97 -13.66
N GLY A 532 13.73 -4.64 -13.29
CA GLY A 532 14.89 -5.37 -13.77
C GLY A 532 15.06 -6.69 -13.02
N ASN A 533 14.02 -7.15 -12.32
CA ASN A 533 14.03 -8.24 -11.38
C ASN A 533 13.09 -9.36 -11.83
N SER A 534 13.59 -10.56 -11.91
CA SER A 534 12.80 -11.78 -12.05
C SER A 534 12.37 -12.22 -10.65
N PRO A 535 11.12 -12.62 -10.43
CA PRO A 535 10.74 -13.20 -9.15
C PRO A 535 11.62 -14.40 -8.80
N PRO A 536 11.93 -14.64 -7.52
CA PRO A 536 12.75 -15.76 -7.13
C PRO A 536 12.09 -17.09 -7.47
N THR A 537 12.88 -18.14 -7.62
CA THR A 537 12.40 -19.51 -7.70
C THR A 537 12.54 -20.18 -6.34
N VAL A 538 11.60 -21.09 -5.99
CA VAL A 538 11.67 -21.89 -4.77
C VAL A 538 11.05 -23.26 -4.95
N THR A 539 11.71 -24.26 -4.38
CA THR A 539 11.24 -25.64 -4.36
C THR A 539 11.46 -26.21 -2.97
N LEU A 540 10.42 -26.77 -2.37
CA LEU A 540 10.55 -27.53 -1.13
C LEU A 540 11.23 -28.85 -1.47
N THR A 541 12.38 -29.15 -0.83
CA THR A 541 13.20 -30.34 -1.10
C THR A 541 12.98 -31.45 -0.07
N GLN A 542 12.61 -31.06 1.15
CA GLN A 542 12.20 -31.98 2.23
C GLN A 542 10.98 -31.39 2.95
N PRO A 543 10.06 -32.21 3.41
CA PRO A 543 9.95 -33.68 3.17
C PRO A 543 9.50 -33.99 1.73
N ALA A 544 9.67 -35.25 1.30
CA ALA A 544 9.10 -35.71 0.04
C ALA A 544 7.56 -35.73 0.13
N SER A 545 6.88 -35.59 -1.00
CA SER A 545 5.41 -35.69 -1.02
C SER A 545 4.96 -37.09 -0.64
N GLY A 546 3.97 -37.19 0.25
CA GLY A 546 3.49 -38.46 0.81
C GLY A 546 4.35 -39.00 1.95
N ALA A 547 5.34 -38.27 2.44
CA ALA A 547 6.13 -38.70 3.59
C ALA A 547 5.26 -38.92 4.83
N THR A 548 5.59 -40.00 5.60
CA THR A 548 4.88 -40.38 6.82
C THR A 548 5.78 -40.27 8.04
N PHE A 549 5.22 -39.80 9.14
CA PHE A 549 5.88 -39.64 10.44
C PHE A 549 4.99 -40.24 11.53
N THR A 550 5.54 -40.42 12.73
CA THR A 550 4.77 -40.86 13.91
C THR A 550 4.73 -39.76 14.95
N ALA A 551 3.56 -39.46 15.49
CA ALA A 551 3.34 -38.43 16.49
C ALA A 551 3.94 -38.79 17.87
N PRO A 552 4.45 -37.80 18.64
CA PRO A 552 4.72 -36.40 18.24
C PRO A 552 5.95 -36.32 17.32
N ALA A 553 5.74 -35.79 16.11
CA ALA A 553 6.79 -35.79 15.09
C ALA A 553 7.68 -34.54 15.13
N THR A 554 8.91 -34.71 14.68
CA THR A 554 9.78 -33.61 14.27
C THR A 554 9.99 -33.72 12.77
N VAL A 555 9.54 -32.69 12.03
CA VAL A 555 9.59 -32.65 10.56
C VAL A 555 10.60 -31.59 10.16
N ASN A 556 11.66 -31.98 9.47
CA ASN A 556 12.63 -31.05 8.92
C ASN A 556 12.14 -30.60 7.52
N LEU A 557 11.95 -29.28 7.37
CA LEU A 557 11.61 -28.65 6.12
C LEU A 557 12.89 -28.07 5.52
N THR A 558 13.17 -28.35 4.24
CA THR A 558 14.28 -27.73 3.52
C THR A 558 13.82 -27.27 2.16
N ALA A 559 14.38 -26.16 1.70
CA ALA A 559 14.03 -25.58 0.42
C ALA A 559 15.28 -25.10 -0.34
N ASN A 560 15.24 -25.27 -1.67
CA ASN A 560 16.14 -24.58 -2.57
C ASN A 560 15.44 -23.34 -3.10
N ALA A 561 16.07 -22.18 -2.96
CA ALA A 561 15.60 -20.93 -3.53
C ALA A 561 16.76 -20.24 -4.25
N ALA A 562 16.48 -19.66 -5.40
CA ALA A 562 17.44 -18.93 -6.21
C ALA A 562 16.76 -17.76 -6.92
N ASP A 563 17.53 -16.72 -7.16
CA ASP A 563 17.14 -15.57 -7.95
C ASP A 563 18.15 -15.39 -9.09
N SER A 564 17.67 -15.25 -10.32
CA SER A 564 18.50 -15.21 -11.53
C SER A 564 19.23 -13.87 -11.71
N ASP A 565 18.74 -12.80 -11.11
CA ASP A 565 19.24 -11.44 -11.26
C ASP A 565 19.38 -10.71 -9.92
N GLY A 566 19.25 -11.45 -8.80
CA GLY A 566 19.35 -10.90 -7.47
C GLY A 566 19.77 -11.89 -6.39
N SER A 567 19.34 -11.64 -5.17
CA SER A 567 19.60 -12.49 -4.00
C SER A 567 18.31 -12.76 -3.24
N ILE A 568 18.25 -13.94 -2.62
CA ILE A 568 17.15 -14.30 -1.70
C ILE A 568 17.44 -13.64 -0.35
N THR A 569 16.45 -12.90 0.17
CA THR A 569 16.53 -12.29 1.50
C THR A 569 16.03 -13.21 2.60
N LYS A 570 15.04 -14.07 2.30
CA LYS A 570 14.50 -15.06 3.22
C LYS A 570 13.68 -16.13 2.52
N VAL A 571 13.53 -17.28 3.19
CA VAL A 571 12.56 -18.32 2.87
C VAL A 571 11.68 -18.56 4.10
N GLU A 572 10.38 -18.46 3.95
CA GLU A 572 9.38 -18.73 4.98
C GLU A 572 8.72 -20.08 4.73
N PHE A 573 8.46 -20.84 5.81
CA PHE A 573 7.81 -22.16 5.75
C PHE A 573 6.40 -22.07 6.35
N PHE A 574 5.45 -22.73 5.70
CA PHE A 574 4.03 -22.70 6.06
C PHE A 574 3.42 -24.10 6.15
N THR A 575 2.37 -24.24 6.98
CA THR A 575 1.39 -25.32 6.90
C THR A 575 0.01 -24.73 6.63
N GLY A 576 -0.56 -25.00 5.45
CA GLY A 576 -1.73 -24.28 4.97
C GLY A 576 -1.49 -22.76 4.95
N ALA A 577 -2.29 -21.99 5.66
CA ALA A 577 -2.12 -20.54 5.82
C ALA A 577 -1.22 -20.13 7.02
N THR A 578 -0.86 -21.09 7.89
CA THR A 578 -0.11 -20.78 9.11
C THR A 578 1.39 -20.77 8.83
N ARG A 579 2.05 -19.67 9.14
CA ARG A 579 3.51 -19.54 9.07
C ARG A 579 4.15 -20.32 10.24
N LEU A 580 5.08 -21.21 9.92
CA LEU A 580 5.84 -21.99 10.89
C LEU A 580 7.11 -21.26 11.34
N GLY A 581 7.84 -20.67 10.38
CA GLY A 581 9.08 -19.95 10.63
C GLY A 581 9.75 -19.47 9.36
N GLU A 582 10.95 -18.89 9.48
CA GLU A 582 11.76 -18.42 8.35
C GLU A 582 13.23 -18.73 8.55
N ASP A 583 13.98 -18.75 7.44
CA ASP A 583 15.44 -18.81 7.40
C ASP A 583 15.95 -17.75 6.40
N THR A 584 16.98 -16.99 6.78
CA THR A 584 17.57 -15.91 5.97
C THR A 584 18.91 -16.30 5.34
N THR A 585 19.38 -17.53 5.58
CA THR A 585 20.70 -18.01 5.13
C THR A 585 20.59 -19.36 4.44
N ALA A 586 21.20 -19.48 3.27
CA ALA A 586 21.28 -20.78 2.59
C ALA A 586 22.27 -21.72 3.28
N PRO A 587 21.99 -23.03 3.36
CA PRO A 587 20.81 -23.74 2.86
C PRO A 587 19.56 -23.52 3.74
N TYR A 588 18.45 -23.12 3.14
CA TYR A 588 17.23 -22.73 3.86
C TYR A 588 16.55 -23.94 4.48
N SER A 589 16.30 -23.87 5.80
CA SER A 589 15.73 -24.96 6.56
C SER A 589 14.89 -24.48 7.76
N TYR A 590 13.94 -25.32 8.19
CA TYR A 590 13.18 -25.11 9.40
C TYR A 590 12.81 -26.45 10.06
N THR A 591 12.99 -26.57 11.35
CA THR A 591 12.62 -27.74 12.12
C THR A 591 11.27 -27.52 12.80
N TRP A 592 10.24 -28.24 12.34
CA TRP A 592 8.89 -28.20 12.89
C TRP A 592 8.70 -29.35 13.88
N SER A 593 8.71 -29.05 15.18
CA SER A 593 8.67 -30.01 16.28
C SER A 593 7.29 -30.14 16.90
N GLY A 594 7.03 -31.29 17.54
CA GLY A 594 5.79 -31.54 18.30
C GLY A 594 4.55 -31.70 17.41
N VAL A 595 4.72 -32.15 16.17
CA VAL A 595 3.61 -32.28 15.21
C VAL A 595 2.72 -33.42 15.62
N THR A 596 1.43 -33.12 15.84
CA THR A 596 0.41 -34.09 16.22
C THR A 596 -0.04 -34.96 15.03
N ALA A 597 -0.76 -36.04 15.29
CA ALA A 597 -1.32 -36.87 14.24
C ALA A 597 -2.30 -36.08 13.36
N GLY A 598 -2.15 -36.20 12.04
CA GLY A 598 -2.95 -35.50 11.05
C GLY A 598 -2.31 -35.47 9.66
N THR A 599 -3.01 -34.91 8.69
CA THR A 599 -2.49 -34.67 7.33
C THR A 599 -2.25 -33.20 7.16
N TYR A 600 -1.06 -32.86 6.70
CA TYR A 600 -0.61 -31.46 6.58
C TYR A 600 -0.12 -31.16 5.18
N THR A 601 -0.44 -29.94 4.70
CA THR A 601 0.09 -29.41 3.44
C THR A 601 1.12 -28.35 3.76
N VAL A 602 2.38 -28.57 3.36
CA VAL A 602 3.50 -27.65 3.61
C VAL A 602 3.96 -26.99 2.33
N THR A 603 4.35 -25.70 2.44
CA THR A 603 4.91 -24.87 1.35
C THR A 603 6.08 -24.05 1.86
N ALA A 604 6.96 -23.63 0.94
CA ALA A 604 8.00 -22.65 1.17
C ALA A 604 7.76 -21.41 0.32
N ARG A 605 7.99 -20.21 0.84
CA ARG A 605 7.89 -18.93 0.13
C ARG A 605 9.21 -18.21 0.20
N ALA A 606 9.88 -18.04 -0.96
CA ALA A 606 11.08 -17.22 -1.08
C ALA A 606 10.73 -15.76 -1.32
N THR A 607 11.53 -14.86 -0.78
CA THR A 607 11.49 -13.41 -1.00
C THR A 607 12.87 -12.95 -1.47
N ASP A 608 12.92 -12.17 -2.56
CA ASP A 608 14.16 -11.56 -3.07
C ASP A 608 14.50 -10.22 -2.39
N GLN A 609 15.57 -9.59 -2.82
CA GLN A 609 16.04 -8.30 -2.30
C GLN A 609 15.11 -7.12 -2.63
N LEU A 610 14.23 -7.26 -3.62
CA LEU A 610 13.26 -6.23 -4.02
C LEU A 610 11.86 -6.48 -3.42
N GLY A 611 11.68 -7.56 -2.64
CA GLY A 611 10.44 -7.90 -1.97
C GLY A 611 9.48 -8.77 -2.81
N PHE A 612 9.88 -9.22 -4.01
CA PHE A 612 9.08 -10.15 -4.80
C PHE A 612 9.11 -11.54 -4.18
N THR A 613 7.99 -12.23 -4.25
CA THR A 613 7.84 -13.55 -3.61
C THR A 613 7.36 -14.62 -4.59
N THR A 614 7.86 -15.82 -4.39
CA THR A 614 7.35 -17.04 -5.05
C THR A 614 7.08 -18.11 -4.00
N THR A 615 5.96 -18.81 -4.14
CA THR A 615 5.59 -19.92 -3.26
C THR A 615 5.78 -21.26 -4.00
N SER A 616 6.38 -22.25 -3.34
CA SER A 616 6.62 -23.57 -3.90
C SER A 616 5.31 -24.32 -4.19
N ALA A 617 5.40 -25.37 -5.01
CA ALA A 617 4.34 -26.36 -5.07
C ALA A 617 4.08 -26.96 -3.67
N PRO A 618 2.81 -27.24 -3.31
CA PRO A 618 2.47 -27.82 -2.01
C PRO A 618 2.93 -29.27 -1.91
N VAL A 619 3.42 -29.67 -0.72
CA VAL A 619 3.80 -31.02 -0.36
C VAL A 619 2.89 -31.51 0.75
N THR A 620 2.26 -32.66 0.57
CA THR A 620 1.41 -33.26 1.57
C THR A 620 2.18 -34.31 2.37
N ILE A 621 2.07 -34.25 3.71
CA ILE A 621 2.65 -35.25 4.63
C ILE A 621 1.57 -35.80 5.56
N THR A 622 1.79 -36.98 6.11
CA THR A 622 0.92 -37.63 7.10
C THR A 622 1.68 -37.93 8.38
N VAL A 623 1.16 -37.48 9.49
CA VAL A 623 1.67 -37.85 10.82
C VAL A 623 0.69 -38.86 11.42
N ASN A 624 1.12 -40.11 11.57
CA ASN A 624 0.31 -41.19 12.14
C ASN A 624 0.27 -41.08 13.66
N ALA A 625 -0.83 -41.45 14.26
CA ALA A 625 -0.89 -41.64 15.70
C ALA A 625 0.03 -42.78 16.13
N THR A 626 0.61 -42.68 17.31
CA THR A 626 1.29 -43.83 17.96
C THR A 626 0.27 -44.92 18.22
N THR A 627 0.54 -46.13 17.74
CA THR A 627 -0.26 -47.31 18.12
C THR A 627 0.24 -47.81 19.46
N ASN A 628 -0.65 -47.85 20.45
CA ASN A 628 -0.30 -48.38 21.76
C ASN A 628 -0.36 -49.92 21.73
N THR A 629 0.68 -50.59 22.23
CA THR A 629 0.76 -52.06 22.39
C THR A 629 0.34 -52.41 23.82
N PRO A 630 -0.70 -53.27 24.02
CA PRO A 630 -1.08 -53.64 25.37
C PRO A 630 0.05 -54.35 26.14
N PRO A 631 0.13 -54.16 27.47
CA PRO A 631 1.18 -54.78 28.29
C PRO A 631 1.07 -56.29 28.35
N THR A 632 2.15 -56.96 28.68
CA THR A 632 2.14 -58.42 29.03
C THR A 632 1.86 -58.59 30.52
N ALA A 633 1.23 -59.73 30.93
CA ALA A 633 0.96 -60.04 32.32
C ALA A 633 1.03 -61.53 32.55
N ALA A 634 1.66 -61.93 33.65
CA ALA A 634 1.69 -63.35 34.07
C ALA A 634 1.78 -63.46 35.60
N ILE A 635 1.09 -64.46 36.18
CA ILE A 635 1.27 -64.86 37.58
C ILE A 635 2.59 -65.60 37.69
N THR A 636 3.46 -65.18 38.62
CA THR A 636 4.75 -65.82 38.91
C THR A 636 4.71 -66.72 40.19
N ALA A 637 3.79 -66.34 41.07
CA ALA A 637 3.51 -67.13 42.28
C ALA A 637 2.05 -66.86 42.72
N PRO A 638 1.35 -67.79 43.33
CA PRO A 638 1.69 -69.25 43.51
C PRO A 638 1.66 -70.02 42.18
N ALA A 639 2.33 -71.18 42.14
CA ALA A 639 2.25 -72.06 40.97
C ALA A 639 0.82 -72.59 40.79
N ASP A 640 0.44 -72.83 39.53
CA ASP A 640 -0.84 -73.47 39.23
C ASP A 640 -0.93 -74.83 39.91
N GLY A 641 -2.10 -75.17 40.49
CA GLY A 641 -2.32 -76.35 41.29
C GLY A 641 -1.83 -76.29 42.74
N ALA A 642 -1.29 -75.17 43.20
CA ALA A 642 -0.77 -75.05 44.58
C ALA A 642 -1.85 -75.32 45.66
N VAL A 643 -1.46 -76.08 46.72
CA VAL A 643 -2.39 -76.44 47.81
C VAL A 643 -1.92 -75.81 49.12
N PHE A 644 -2.84 -75.16 49.79
CA PHE A 644 -2.56 -74.43 51.05
C PHE A 644 -3.42 -75.00 52.18
N ALA A 645 -2.94 -74.90 53.46
CA ALA A 645 -3.68 -75.21 54.67
C ALA A 645 -4.87 -74.26 54.88
N TRP A 646 -5.73 -74.53 55.80
CA TRP A 646 -6.88 -73.68 56.15
C TRP A 646 -6.46 -72.22 56.57
N LYS A 647 -7.14 -71.20 56.03
CA LYS A 647 -6.91 -69.81 56.23
C LYS A 647 -5.45 -69.34 56.03
N PRO A 648 -4.78 -69.70 54.92
CA PRO A 648 -3.43 -69.22 54.66
C PRO A 648 -3.35 -67.74 54.37
N THR A 649 -2.16 -67.24 54.48
CA THR A 649 -1.77 -66.00 53.80
C THR A 649 -1.09 -66.39 52.50
N VAL A 650 -1.60 -65.95 51.38
CA VAL A 650 -1.05 -66.26 50.04
C VAL A 650 -0.55 -64.96 49.42
N THR A 651 0.72 -64.93 49.09
CA THR A 651 1.27 -63.81 48.29
C THR A 651 1.12 -64.20 46.84
N VAL A 652 0.35 -63.39 46.10
CA VAL A 652 0.22 -63.52 44.65
C VAL A 652 1.21 -62.58 44.05
N SER A 653 2.16 -63.07 43.26
CA SER A 653 3.18 -62.27 42.58
C SER A 653 2.95 -62.34 41.07
N ALA A 654 3.26 -61.20 40.38
CA ALA A 654 3.12 -61.15 38.95
C ALA A 654 4.34 -60.51 38.28
N SER A 655 4.59 -60.87 37.04
CA SER A 655 5.42 -60.11 36.11
C SER A 655 4.51 -59.42 35.12
N ALA A 656 4.84 -58.13 34.85
CA ALA A 656 4.17 -57.36 33.81
C ALA A 656 5.22 -56.44 33.14
N SER A 657 5.12 -56.30 31.85
CA SER A 657 5.98 -55.39 31.07
C SER A 657 5.22 -54.82 29.87
N ASP A 658 5.58 -53.66 29.47
CA ASP A 658 5.04 -52.96 28.32
C ASP A 658 6.16 -52.65 27.33
N ALA A 659 5.93 -52.87 26.04
CA ALA A 659 6.96 -52.77 25.00
C ALA A 659 7.18 -51.34 24.50
N ASP A 660 6.15 -50.49 24.55
CA ASP A 660 6.15 -49.13 24.02
C ASP A 660 5.74 -48.09 25.08
N GLY A 661 5.57 -48.51 26.34
CA GLY A 661 5.21 -47.63 27.45
C GLY A 661 5.68 -48.12 28.80
N SER A 662 4.83 -47.97 29.81
CA SER A 662 5.06 -48.45 31.15
C SER A 662 3.77 -49.05 31.75
N VAL A 663 3.92 -50.11 32.57
CA VAL A 663 2.80 -50.66 33.32
C VAL A 663 2.39 -49.67 34.42
N ALA A 664 1.19 -49.14 34.35
CA ALA A 664 0.63 -48.21 35.31
C ALA A 664 0.14 -48.92 36.59
N LYS A 665 -0.41 -50.12 36.46
CA LYS A 665 -0.87 -50.95 37.59
C LYS A 665 -1.06 -52.42 37.21
N VAL A 666 -0.99 -53.32 38.18
CA VAL A 666 -1.39 -54.70 38.10
C VAL A 666 -2.49 -54.98 39.14
N GLU A 667 -3.65 -55.40 38.70
CA GLU A 667 -4.74 -55.84 39.56
C GLU A 667 -4.69 -57.36 39.77
N PHE A 668 -4.85 -57.82 41.01
CA PHE A 668 -4.91 -59.26 41.41
C PHE A 668 -6.35 -59.58 41.70
N ARG A 669 -6.83 -60.73 41.11
CA ARG A 669 -8.23 -61.11 41.18
C ARG A 669 -8.37 -62.63 41.56
N ASP A 670 -9.50 -62.96 42.22
CA ASP A 670 -10.00 -64.32 42.39
C ASP A 670 -11.33 -64.44 41.62
N GLY A 671 -11.29 -65.13 40.49
CA GLY A 671 -12.39 -65.07 39.51
C GLY A 671 -12.68 -63.68 39.07
N THR A 672 -13.87 -63.15 39.34
CA THR A 672 -14.27 -61.78 39.01
C THR A 672 -14.00 -60.76 40.11
N THR A 673 -13.62 -61.23 41.33
CA THR A 673 -13.42 -60.38 42.50
C THR A 673 -12.00 -59.75 42.48
N VAL A 674 -11.89 -58.47 42.53
CA VAL A 674 -10.61 -57.72 42.69
C VAL A 674 -10.16 -57.91 44.15
N LEU A 675 -8.99 -58.49 44.36
CA LEU A 675 -8.37 -58.66 45.65
C LEU A 675 -7.58 -57.40 46.07
N GLY A 676 -6.88 -56.81 45.12
CA GLY A 676 -6.10 -55.61 45.29
C GLY A 676 -5.34 -55.24 44.04
N GLN A 677 -4.52 -54.16 44.11
CA GLN A 677 -3.66 -53.72 43.01
C GLN A 677 -2.28 -53.29 43.52
N ASP A 678 -1.30 -53.35 42.64
CA ASP A 678 0.05 -52.86 42.89
C ASP A 678 0.53 -52.05 41.65
N ALA A 679 1.10 -50.86 41.88
CA ALA A 679 1.60 -49.96 40.83
C ALA A 679 3.12 -49.97 40.72
N THR A 680 3.81 -50.78 41.52
CA THR A 680 5.27 -50.78 41.64
C THR A 680 5.87 -52.17 41.48
N THR A 681 6.90 -52.30 40.68
CA THR A 681 7.59 -53.59 40.50
C THR A 681 8.54 -53.84 41.69
N PRO A 682 8.63 -55.06 42.23
CA PRO A 682 7.96 -56.29 41.77
C PRO A 682 6.50 -56.36 42.23
N TYR A 683 5.58 -56.58 41.30
CA TYR A 683 4.16 -56.57 41.55
C TYR A 683 3.71 -57.74 42.41
N SER A 684 3.03 -57.47 43.54
CA SER A 684 2.56 -58.50 44.45
C SER A 684 1.36 -58.04 45.29
N TYR A 685 0.55 -58.99 45.69
CA TYR A 685 -0.57 -58.77 46.61
C TYR A 685 -0.59 -59.83 47.64
N THR A 686 -0.67 -59.49 48.93
CA THR A 686 -0.77 -60.39 50.05
C THR A 686 -2.23 -60.63 50.44
N TRP A 687 -2.78 -61.75 50.05
CA TRP A 687 -4.17 -62.15 50.35
C TRP A 687 -4.18 -62.91 51.66
N ARG A 688 -4.81 -62.37 52.70
CA ARG A 688 -4.84 -62.93 54.06
C ARG A 688 -6.12 -63.68 54.35
N ASN A 689 -6.08 -64.72 55.16
CA ASN A 689 -7.22 -65.54 55.58
C ASN A 689 -8.03 -66.08 54.38
N VAL A 690 -7.34 -66.56 53.37
CA VAL A 690 -7.98 -67.07 52.16
C VAL A 690 -9.02 -68.17 52.53
N PRO A 691 -10.30 -68.06 52.06
CA PRO A 691 -11.34 -69.05 52.35
C PRO A 691 -10.97 -70.47 51.89
N SER A 692 -11.58 -71.49 52.47
CA SER A 692 -11.43 -72.88 51.98
C SER A 692 -12.22 -73.00 50.65
N GLY A 693 -11.61 -73.65 49.65
CA GLY A 693 -12.19 -73.87 48.34
C GLY A 693 -11.13 -73.79 47.23
N THR A 694 -11.61 -73.88 46.01
CA THR A 694 -10.77 -73.65 44.82
C THR A 694 -10.88 -72.21 44.38
N HIS A 695 -9.77 -71.55 44.18
CA HIS A 695 -9.66 -70.16 43.76
C HIS A 695 -8.94 -70.05 42.42
N VAL A 696 -9.49 -69.25 41.50
CA VAL A 696 -8.87 -69.05 40.19
C VAL A 696 -8.28 -67.62 40.18
N LEU A 697 -7.00 -67.57 40.38
CA LEU A 697 -6.26 -66.29 40.43
C LEU A 697 -5.96 -65.79 39.02
N THR A 698 -6.20 -64.49 38.77
CA THR A 698 -5.81 -63.85 37.55
C THR A 698 -5.18 -62.50 37.88
N VAL A 699 -4.33 -61.97 36.95
CA VAL A 699 -3.76 -60.65 37.06
C VAL A 699 -4.09 -59.88 35.79
N VAL A 700 -4.42 -58.57 35.97
CA VAL A 700 -4.68 -57.66 34.85
C VAL A 700 -3.67 -56.52 34.93
N ALA A 701 -2.74 -56.45 33.99
CA ALA A 701 -1.84 -55.29 33.84
C ALA A 701 -2.51 -54.24 32.95
N THR A 702 -2.41 -53.01 33.37
CA THR A 702 -2.86 -51.82 32.60
C THR A 702 -1.65 -50.92 32.37
N ASP A 703 -1.46 -50.48 31.13
CA ASP A 703 -0.36 -49.54 30.76
C ASP A 703 -0.73 -48.08 31.06
N ASN A 704 0.23 -47.21 30.81
CA ASN A 704 0.09 -45.74 30.97
C ASN A 704 -0.86 -45.11 29.91
N ALA A 705 -1.21 -45.82 28.85
CA ALA A 705 -2.17 -45.38 27.81
C ALA A 705 -3.59 -45.98 28.02
N GLY A 706 -3.77 -46.85 29.04
CA GLY A 706 -5.04 -47.41 29.43
C GLY A 706 -5.41 -48.77 28.77
N ALA A 707 -4.56 -49.35 27.94
CA ALA A 707 -4.77 -50.70 27.45
C ALA A 707 -4.43 -51.72 28.52
N ALA A 708 -5.17 -52.84 28.53
CA ALA A 708 -5.05 -53.86 29.59
C ALA A 708 -4.94 -55.26 29.01
N THR A 709 -4.12 -56.08 29.67
CA THR A 709 -3.96 -57.50 29.38
C THR A 709 -4.18 -58.33 30.61
N THR A 710 -4.97 -59.40 30.46
CA THR A 710 -5.19 -60.38 31.50
C THR A 710 -4.23 -61.56 31.32
N GLY A 711 -3.45 -61.87 32.36
CA GLY A 711 -2.54 -63.01 32.37
C GLY A 711 -3.29 -64.33 32.49
N SER A 712 -2.61 -65.41 32.10
CA SER A 712 -3.13 -66.77 32.26
C SER A 712 -3.47 -67.06 33.72
N PRO A 713 -4.59 -67.71 34.01
CA PRO A 713 -5.01 -68.00 35.37
C PRO A 713 -4.13 -69.03 36.05
N ALA A 714 -4.01 -68.97 37.38
CA ALA A 714 -3.43 -69.98 38.23
C ALA A 714 -4.49 -70.47 39.25
N THR A 715 -4.74 -71.76 39.32
CA THR A 715 -5.72 -72.27 40.24
C THR A 715 -5.02 -72.72 41.54
N ILE A 716 -5.55 -72.32 42.67
CA ILE A 716 -5.07 -72.79 43.97
C ILE A 716 -6.20 -73.49 44.77
N THR A 717 -5.84 -74.39 45.66
CA THR A 717 -6.79 -75.03 46.54
C THR A 717 -6.47 -74.81 48.00
N VAL A 718 -7.41 -74.32 48.77
CA VAL A 718 -7.27 -74.12 50.22
C VAL A 718 -8.09 -75.22 50.94
N ARG A 719 -7.43 -76.05 51.73
CA ARG A 719 -8.08 -77.17 52.45
C ARG A 719 -9.01 -76.63 53.54
N PRO A 720 -10.16 -77.28 53.82
CA PRO A 720 -11.00 -76.95 54.94
C PRO A 720 -10.33 -77.25 56.27
N LYS A 721 -10.82 -76.62 57.35
CA LYS A 721 -10.38 -76.93 58.73
C LYS A 721 -10.62 -78.39 59.01
N ARG A 722 -9.54 -79.18 59.40
CA ARG A 722 -9.71 -80.55 59.90
C ARG A 722 -10.43 -80.53 61.25
#